data_084b8737b33ed85e91b80a6abe7cdc34
#
_entry.id   084b8737b33ed85e91b80a6abe7cdc34
#
_cell.length_a   1.000
_cell.length_b   1.000
_cell.length_c   1.000
_cell.angle_alpha   90.00
_cell.angle_beta   90.00
_cell.angle_gamma   90.00
#
_symmetry.space_group_name_H-M   'P 1'
#
loop_
_entity.id
_entity.type
_entity.pdbx_description
1 polymer ?
#
loop_
_entity_poly.entity_id
_entity_poly.type
_entity_poly.pdbx_seq_one_letter_code
_entity_poly.pdbx_strand_id
1 'polypeptide(L)'
;MRAFGLRLRSWTRLLTLGLASATLVAVGGHAQDQIRVASPDGRNRITVELRDGALFYSLQRDGRAVLLPSRLGFEFRGAPPLRDGLRVVDTTRSTVDQSWTQPWGEVARVRDHHNELRLSVAESAPPARRFAVVFRVFNDGVGFRYEFPEQPWLGDFAITEELTEFALADDARAWWIPSNRPRLDRSEMLYSSSPVSVLDSVQTPLTMETRDGRTFIVIHEANLVDYARMNLRGPRMENRTLGAALAPYADGIKVRGRTPFVTPWRTIQLADRATDLVPSVLGLNLNPPNVLPSTDWISPMKYVGIWWGMHIGTMTLSPGPKHGATTANAKRYIDFAAANGIGGVLVEGWNVGWDGDWIRNRNAFSFMQAYPDYDLGEVARYAHEKGVKLIVHNETSGGVENYERQMDSAFALYHSLGLDAVKSGYVTDLTSEGHSHWGQYMVRHYRKVIETAAKYGIMLDVHEPVHATGERRTYPNMMTREGARGQEYNAWGGEGGNPPEHETILFFTRLLAGPMDFTPGIFDILIERGTGRPRRPEEARVRTTLAKQLALYVVLYSPLQMAADLPENYEHQPAFQFIRDVPVDWDTTRVLEGKIGDYVVVARRERNGESWYVGAITDEEGRSFDVPLSFLSPGRRYVAEIYADGPGAHWLTNPLPVAISRRAVTAHSRLRLILAPGGGQAIRIRPAR
;
A
#
# COMPACT_ATOMS: atom_id res chain seq x y z
N MET A 1 5.08 77.91 -23.00
CA MET A 1 5.82 79.17 -22.79
C MET A 1 7.26 78.85 -22.48
N ARG A 2 8.18 79.34 -23.33
CA ARG A 2 9.63 79.53 -23.14
C ARG A 2 10.45 78.33 -22.66
N ALA A 3 11.24 77.56 -23.45
CA ALA A 3 12.33 77.90 -24.41
C ALA A 3 13.53 78.68 -23.79
N PHE A 4 14.69 78.05 -23.84
CA PHE A 4 16.08 78.53 -24.00
C PHE A 4 17.02 77.49 -23.35
N GLY A 5 18.01 76.85 -23.88
CA GLY A 5 18.77 77.16 -25.10
C GLY A 5 20.28 77.11 -24.79
N LEU A 6 20.96 76.15 -25.43
CA LEU A 6 22.39 76.16 -25.87
C LEU A 6 23.52 76.59 -24.89
N ARG A 7 24.61 75.91 -24.74
CA ARG A 7 25.81 75.87 -25.61
C ARG A 7 26.87 74.85 -25.17
N LEU A 8 27.49 74.24 -26.19
CA LEU A 8 28.73 73.52 -26.14
C LEU A 8 29.90 74.34 -25.65
N ARG A 9 30.86 73.75 -25.00
CA ARG A 9 32.29 74.02 -25.18
C ARG A 9 33.11 72.73 -24.88
N SER A 10 33.82 72.27 -25.90
CA SER A 10 34.89 71.29 -25.88
C SER A 10 36.12 71.81 -25.14
N TRP A 11 36.77 70.93 -24.38
CA TRP A 11 38.20 71.05 -24.09
C TRP A 11 38.77 69.64 -23.96
N THR A 12 39.62 69.30 -24.92
CA THR A 12 40.54 68.17 -24.97
C THR A 12 41.70 68.43 -23.99
N ARG A 13 42.00 67.42 -23.16
CA ARG A 13 43.36 67.26 -22.63
C ARG A 13 43.72 65.76 -22.43
N LEU A 14 44.93 65.49 -22.83
CA LEU A 14 45.64 64.21 -22.97
C LEU A 14 45.88 63.49 -21.70
N LEU A 15 45.86 62.14 -21.88
CA LEU A 15 46.76 61.08 -21.43
C LEU A 15 47.46 61.15 -20.05
N THR A 16 47.20 60.08 -19.24
CA THR A 16 48.28 59.24 -18.67
C THR A 16 47.74 57.81 -18.45
N LEU A 17 48.36 56.79 -19.14
CA LEU A 17 48.17 55.38 -18.90
C LEU A 17 48.77 55.03 -17.53
N GLY A 18 47.94 54.57 -16.60
CA GLY A 18 48.36 53.85 -15.43
C GLY A 18 47.92 52.38 -15.57
N LEU A 19 48.86 51.46 -15.90
CA LEU A 19 48.60 50.02 -15.80
C LEU A 19 48.44 49.65 -14.30
N ALA A 20 47.22 49.46 -13.88
CA ALA A 20 46.91 48.77 -12.63
C ALA A 20 46.75 47.27 -12.97
N SER A 21 47.76 46.47 -12.64
CA SER A 21 47.67 45.01 -12.64
C SER A 21 46.65 44.58 -11.60
N ALA A 22 45.41 44.29 -12.03
CA ALA A 22 44.43 43.60 -11.21
C ALA A 22 44.82 42.12 -11.13
N THR A 23 45.43 41.72 -10.04
CA THR A 23 45.61 40.32 -9.66
C THR A 23 44.22 39.75 -9.42
N LEU A 24 43.66 39.01 -10.38
CA LEU A 24 42.53 38.13 -10.15
C LEU A 24 42.99 37.04 -9.20
N VAL A 25 42.66 37.15 -7.92
CA VAL A 25 42.67 36.01 -7.01
C VAL A 25 41.51 35.14 -7.45
N ALA A 26 41.82 34.12 -8.25
CA ALA A 26 40.90 33.02 -8.47
C ALA A 26 40.65 32.34 -7.12
N VAL A 27 39.52 32.65 -6.49
CA VAL A 27 39.00 31.84 -5.41
C VAL A 27 38.69 30.49 -6.05
N GLY A 28 39.62 29.58 -5.98
CA GLY A 28 39.45 28.18 -6.36
C GLY A 28 38.40 27.58 -5.42
N GLY A 29 37.13 27.68 -5.79
CA GLY A 29 36.13 26.83 -5.23
C GLY A 29 36.55 25.38 -5.55
N HIS A 30 36.91 24.65 -4.52
CA HIS A 30 37.13 23.19 -4.62
C HIS A 30 35.80 22.65 -5.19
N ALA A 31 35.79 22.18 -6.43
CA ALA A 31 34.74 21.36 -6.95
C ALA A 31 34.67 20.13 -6.04
N GLN A 32 33.76 20.11 -5.10
CA GLN A 32 33.50 18.93 -4.27
C GLN A 32 33.18 17.80 -5.23
N ASP A 33 33.96 16.70 -5.18
CA ASP A 33 33.71 15.53 -6.01
C ASP A 33 32.31 15.00 -5.77
N GLN A 34 31.41 15.29 -6.74
CA GLN A 34 30.04 14.82 -6.69
C GLN A 34 30.02 13.31 -6.89
N ILE A 35 29.55 12.58 -5.89
CA ILE A 35 29.41 11.12 -5.93
C ILE A 35 28.07 10.78 -6.60
N ARG A 36 28.12 10.04 -7.73
CA ARG A 36 26.93 9.76 -8.54
C ARG A 36 26.72 8.27 -8.74
N VAL A 37 25.44 7.86 -8.82
CA VAL A 37 25.01 6.54 -9.28
C VAL A 37 23.75 6.70 -10.12
N ALA A 38 23.62 5.92 -11.20
CA ALA A 38 22.46 5.95 -12.09
C ALA A 38 21.78 4.58 -12.13
N SER A 39 20.52 4.55 -12.57
CA SER A 39 19.80 3.31 -12.90
C SER A 39 20.48 2.59 -14.08
N PRO A 40 20.22 1.28 -14.27
CA PRO A 40 20.78 0.53 -15.39
C PRO A 40 20.48 1.13 -16.77
N ASP A 41 19.30 1.75 -16.96
CA ASP A 41 18.93 2.48 -18.19
C ASP A 41 19.48 3.91 -18.24
N GLY A 42 20.12 4.40 -17.17
CA GLY A 42 20.72 5.74 -17.08
C GLY A 42 19.71 6.88 -16.85
N ARG A 43 18.40 6.61 -16.80
CA ARG A 43 17.36 7.63 -16.70
C ARG A 43 17.28 8.27 -15.31
N ASN A 44 17.33 7.45 -14.24
CA ASN A 44 17.33 7.93 -12.85
C ASN A 44 18.77 8.10 -12.35
N ARG A 45 19.09 9.25 -11.75
CA ARG A 45 20.43 9.55 -11.26
C ARG A 45 20.37 10.17 -9.86
N ILE A 46 21.07 9.54 -8.92
CA ILE A 46 21.37 10.11 -7.60
C ILE A 46 22.71 10.82 -7.67
N THR A 47 22.77 11.99 -7.09
CA THR A 47 23.99 12.72 -6.78
C THR A 47 24.05 12.95 -5.28
N VAL A 48 25.16 12.57 -4.64
CA VAL A 48 25.41 12.80 -3.23
C VAL A 48 26.52 13.83 -3.08
N GLU A 49 26.38 14.76 -2.17
CA GLU A 49 27.33 15.83 -1.91
C GLU A 49 27.40 16.17 -0.41
N LEU A 50 28.56 16.58 0.02
CA LEU A 50 28.78 17.18 1.33
C LEU A 50 28.79 18.70 1.17
N ARG A 51 27.99 19.41 1.97
CA ARG A 51 27.98 20.88 2.06
C ARG A 51 28.23 21.27 3.50
N ASP A 52 29.33 21.90 3.77
CA ASP A 52 29.74 22.33 5.13
C ASP A 52 29.67 21.19 6.16
N GLY A 53 30.06 19.99 5.73
CA GLY A 53 30.03 18.80 6.58
C GLY A 53 28.65 18.17 6.77
N ALA A 54 27.60 18.65 6.12
CA ALA A 54 26.29 18.02 6.08
C ALA A 54 26.09 17.22 4.78
N LEU A 55 25.43 16.05 4.89
CA LEU A 55 25.20 15.15 3.78
C LEU A 55 23.87 15.47 3.10
N PHE A 56 23.89 15.63 1.77
CA PHE A 56 22.72 15.84 0.92
C PHE A 56 22.71 14.86 -0.23
N TYR A 57 21.49 14.54 -0.74
CA TYR A 57 21.30 13.83 -1.99
C TYR A 57 20.32 14.60 -2.87
N SER A 58 20.42 14.40 -4.17
CA SER A 58 19.46 14.89 -5.16
C SER A 58 19.14 13.78 -6.16
N LEU A 59 17.96 13.89 -6.81
CA LEU A 59 17.47 12.89 -7.76
C LEU A 59 17.07 13.57 -9.06
N GLN A 60 17.53 13.02 -10.18
CA GLN A 60 17.13 13.42 -11.53
C GLN A 60 16.52 12.24 -12.27
N ARG A 61 15.56 12.52 -13.17
CA ARG A 61 15.04 11.59 -14.18
C ARG A 61 15.16 12.26 -15.56
N ASP A 62 15.80 11.58 -16.51
CA ASP A 62 16.07 12.10 -17.86
C ASP A 62 16.73 13.50 -17.84
N GLY A 63 17.64 13.74 -16.89
CA GLY A 63 18.32 15.03 -16.71
C GLY A 63 17.49 16.12 -16.04
N ARG A 64 16.21 15.90 -15.74
CA ARG A 64 15.35 16.83 -15.02
C ARG A 64 15.40 16.56 -13.52
N ALA A 65 15.45 17.62 -12.71
CA ALA A 65 15.39 17.49 -11.27
C ALA A 65 14.00 16.98 -10.83
N VAL A 66 14.03 15.91 -10.02
CA VAL A 66 12.87 15.38 -9.27
C VAL A 66 12.96 15.85 -7.83
N LEU A 67 14.12 15.60 -7.20
CA LEU A 67 14.46 16.14 -5.89
C LEU A 67 15.67 17.07 -6.00
N LEU A 68 15.55 18.22 -5.40
CA LEU A 68 16.62 19.15 -5.10
C LEU A 68 17.48 18.60 -3.94
N PRO A 69 18.64 19.19 -3.60
CA PRO A 69 19.41 18.75 -2.47
C PRO A 69 18.59 18.61 -1.19
N SER A 70 18.47 17.37 -0.74
CA SER A 70 17.66 16.90 0.38
C SER A 70 18.59 16.39 1.48
N ARG A 71 18.42 16.83 2.70
CA ARG A 71 19.30 16.54 3.83
C ARG A 71 19.13 15.10 4.33
N LEU A 72 20.22 14.54 4.86
CA LEU A 72 20.30 13.25 5.54
C LEU A 72 20.90 13.43 6.93
N GLY A 73 20.47 12.62 7.90
CA GLY A 73 21.03 12.64 9.24
C GLY A 73 20.08 12.19 10.34
N PHE A 74 20.54 12.29 11.59
CA PHE A 74 19.79 11.86 12.78
C PHE A 74 20.03 12.77 13.97
N GLU A 75 19.02 12.84 14.83
CA GLU A 75 19.15 13.35 16.20
C GLU A 75 18.93 12.21 17.21
N PHE A 76 19.69 12.24 18.29
CA PHE A 76 19.66 11.21 19.32
C PHE A 76 19.39 11.83 20.69
N ARG A 77 18.77 11.07 21.57
CA ARG A 77 18.74 11.37 23.00
C ARG A 77 20.02 10.83 23.63
N GLY A 78 20.71 11.68 24.38
CA GLY A 78 21.92 11.30 25.12
C GLY A 78 23.20 11.18 24.30
N ALA A 79 23.15 11.51 22.99
CA ALA A 79 24.33 11.55 22.13
C ALA A 79 24.24 12.76 21.16
N PRO A 80 25.37 13.33 20.69
CA PRO A 80 25.38 14.37 19.69
C PRO A 80 24.68 13.91 18.39
N PRO A 81 24.07 14.84 17.60
CA PRO A 81 23.45 14.49 16.34
C PRO A 81 24.47 13.99 15.32
N LEU A 82 24.04 13.16 14.36
CA LEU A 82 24.81 12.77 13.17
C LEU A 82 24.23 13.54 11.97
N ARG A 83 24.58 14.81 11.82
CA ARG A 83 24.02 15.69 10.79
C ARG A 83 25.00 16.69 10.19
N ASP A 84 26.04 17.05 10.95
CA ASP A 84 27.07 18.03 10.60
C ASP A 84 28.45 17.49 10.93
N GLY A 85 29.52 18.11 10.41
CA GLY A 85 30.88 17.68 10.63
C GLY A 85 31.19 16.28 10.06
N LEU A 86 30.46 15.86 9.04
CA LEU A 86 30.61 14.57 8.41
C LEU A 86 31.68 14.61 7.30
N ARG A 87 32.25 13.48 7.01
CA ARG A 87 33.15 13.25 5.85
C ARG A 87 32.89 11.89 5.22
N VAL A 88 33.01 11.79 3.92
CA VAL A 88 33.00 10.51 3.20
C VAL A 88 34.33 9.83 3.42
N VAL A 89 34.29 8.57 3.82
CA VAL A 89 35.51 7.75 4.09
C VAL A 89 35.79 6.85 2.91
N ASP A 90 34.73 6.25 2.32
CA ASP A 90 34.87 5.27 1.24
C ASP A 90 33.58 5.17 0.43
N THR A 91 33.70 4.72 -0.82
CA THR A 91 32.58 4.44 -1.71
C THR A 91 32.75 3.11 -2.41
N THR A 92 31.75 2.25 -2.37
CA THR A 92 31.72 1.02 -3.17
C THR A 92 30.54 1.00 -4.10
N ARG A 93 30.67 0.32 -5.25
CA ARG A 93 29.62 0.18 -6.25
C ARG A 93 29.45 -1.26 -6.66
N SER A 94 28.21 -1.64 -6.92
CA SER A 94 27.87 -2.95 -7.49
C SER A 94 26.68 -2.84 -8.43
N THR A 95 26.46 -3.87 -9.22
CA THR A 95 25.30 -4.03 -10.10
C THR A 95 24.70 -5.41 -9.86
N VAL A 96 23.39 -5.47 -9.77
CA VAL A 96 22.62 -6.71 -9.67
C VAL A 96 21.70 -6.80 -10.88
N ASP A 97 21.63 -7.96 -11.51
CA ASP A 97 20.62 -8.31 -12.53
C ASP A 97 20.28 -9.79 -12.37
N GLN A 98 19.19 -10.05 -11.68
CA GLN A 98 18.70 -11.39 -11.39
C GLN A 98 17.18 -11.45 -11.46
N SER A 99 16.62 -12.64 -11.50
CA SER A 99 15.18 -12.84 -11.43
C SER A 99 14.84 -13.90 -10.41
N TRP A 100 13.69 -13.72 -9.76
CA TRP A 100 13.15 -14.67 -8.81
C TRP A 100 11.64 -14.84 -9.05
N THR A 101 11.07 -15.91 -8.50
CA THR A 101 9.64 -16.24 -8.67
C THR A 101 8.92 -16.00 -7.34
N GLN A 102 7.81 -15.29 -7.38
CA GLN A 102 6.92 -15.15 -6.22
C GLN A 102 6.09 -16.42 -6.05
N PRO A 103 5.89 -16.92 -4.82
CA PRO A 103 4.93 -18.00 -4.55
C PRO A 103 3.50 -17.64 -5.01
N TRP A 104 3.11 -16.39 -4.84
CA TRP A 104 1.85 -15.79 -5.29
C TRP A 104 2.05 -14.28 -5.51
N GLY A 105 1.16 -13.61 -6.23
CA GLY A 105 1.26 -12.16 -6.42
C GLY A 105 0.58 -11.64 -7.68
N GLU A 106 0.80 -10.37 -7.97
CA GLU A 106 0.33 -9.68 -9.17
C GLU A 106 1.11 -10.07 -10.42
N VAL A 107 2.32 -10.58 -10.22
CA VAL A 107 3.22 -11.10 -11.28
C VAL A 107 3.97 -12.31 -10.73
N ALA A 108 4.21 -13.32 -11.59
CA ALA A 108 4.94 -14.52 -11.17
C ALA A 108 6.44 -14.30 -11.08
N ARG A 109 7.02 -13.68 -12.09
CA ARG A 109 8.46 -13.47 -12.21
C ARG A 109 8.83 -12.02 -11.96
N VAL A 110 9.73 -11.80 -11.00
CA VAL A 110 10.25 -10.49 -10.62
C VAL A 110 11.70 -10.38 -11.06
N ARG A 111 12.05 -9.30 -11.77
CA ARG A 111 13.45 -8.96 -12.07
C ARG A 111 13.96 -7.97 -11.03
N ASP A 112 15.11 -8.26 -10.44
CA ASP A 112 15.87 -7.37 -9.57
C ASP A 112 17.07 -6.86 -10.38
N HIS A 113 16.93 -5.63 -10.92
CA HIS A 113 17.96 -5.01 -11.75
C HIS A 113 18.22 -3.59 -11.28
N HIS A 114 19.35 -3.40 -10.59
CA HIS A 114 19.74 -2.10 -10.03
C HIS A 114 21.25 -1.92 -9.99
N ASN A 115 21.67 -0.66 -9.91
CA ASN A 115 23.01 -0.26 -9.52
C ASN A 115 23.00 0.19 -8.07
N GLU A 116 23.96 -0.25 -7.28
CA GLU A 116 24.13 0.10 -5.87
C GLU A 116 25.33 1.02 -5.67
N LEU A 117 25.16 2.04 -4.84
CA LEU A 117 26.22 2.86 -4.25
C LEU A 117 26.13 2.75 -2.74
N ARG A 118 27.21 2.26 -2.13
CA ARG A 118 27.43 2.30 -0.68
C ARG A 118 28.39 3.42 -0.35
N LEU A 119 27.97 4.35 0.47
CA LEU A 119 28.73 5.50 0.93
C LEU A 119 29.07 5.32 2.41
N SER A 120 30.32 5.11 2.74
CA SER A 120 30.79 5.07 4.13
C SER A 120 31.07 6.49 4.62
N VAL A 121 30.45 6.88 5.73
CA VAL A 121 30.50 8.22 6.31
C VAL A 121 31.00 8.14 7.75
N ALA A 122 31.81 9.10 8.17
CA ALA A 122 32.25 9.26 9.55
C ALA A 122 32.18 10.73 9.99
N GLU A 123 32.10 10.96 11.28
CA GLU A 123 32.36 12.28 11.83
C GLU A 123 33.83 12.68 11.64
N SER A 124 34.10 13.96 11.42
CA SER A 124 35.45 14.51 11.26
C SER A 124 36.16 14.67 12.59
N ALA A 125 35.43 14.83 13.67
CA ALA A 125 35.91 14.99 15.03
C ALA A 125 35.63 13.74 15.89
N PRO A 126 36.41 13.47 16.96
CA PRO A 126 36.06 12.44 17.93
C PRO A 126 34.65 12.62 18.51
N PRO A 127 33.93 11.49 18.76
CA PRO A 127 34.37 10.10 18.74
C PRO A 127 34.48 9.45 17.36
N ALA A 128 34.24 10.19 16.26
CA ALA A 128 34.34 9.73 14.89
C ALA A 128 33.38 8.52 14.58
N ARG A 129 32.15 8.64 15.03
CA ARG A 129 31.10 7.65 14.77
C ARG A 129 30.92 7.43 13.28
N ARG A 130 30.58 6.20 12.90
CA ARG A 130 30.46 5.78 11.51
C ARG A 130 29.08 5.27 11.18
N PHE A 131 28.65 5.51 9.94
CA PHE A 131 27.49 4.88 9.33
C PHE A 131 27.69 4.78 7.82
N ALA A 132 26.84 4.02 7.16
CA ALA A 132 26.81 4.01 5.71
C ALA A 132 25.42 4.46 5.23
N VAL A 133 25.39 5.09 4.06
CA VAL A 133 24.15 5.29 3.27
C VAL A 133 24.27 4.42 2.03
N VAL A 134 23.30 3.53 1.84
CA VAL A 134 23.25 2.64 0.69
C VAL A 134 22.12 3.09 -0.22
N PHE A 135 22.43 3.38 -1.48
CA PHE A 135 21.47 3.71 -2.53
C PHE A 135 21.38 2.54 -3.50
N ARG A 136 20.16 2.09 -3.81
CA ARG A 136 19.85 1.19 -4.92
C ARG A 136 19.01 1.93 -5.93
N VAL A 137 19.50 2.05 -7.15
CA VAL A 137 18.86 2.83 -8.21
C VAL A 137 18.38 1.88 -9.29
N PHE A 138 17.03 1.80 -9.41
CA PHE A 138 16.31 0.98 -10.35
C PHE A 138 15.77 1.84 -11.50
N ASN A 139 15.30 1.22 -12.59
CA ASN A 139 14.67 1.94 -13.70
C ASN A 139 13.33 2.59 -13.32
N ASP A 140 12.65 2.03 -12.32
CA ASP A 140 11.36 2.47 -11.77
C ASP A 140 11.47 3.24 -10.45
N GLY A 141 12.70 3.57 -9.99
CA GLY A 141 12.87 4.38 -8.79
C GLY A 141 14.17 4.15 -8.03
N VAL A 142 14.16 4.58 -6.78
CA VAL A 142 15.32 4.55 -5.88
C VAL A 142 14.88 4.08 -4.50
N GLY A 143 15.70 3.22 -3.88
CA GLY A 143 15.67 2.96 -2.45
C GLY A 143 16.98 3.39 -1.80
N PHE A 144 16.92 3.97 -0.60
CA PHE A 144 18.12 4.19 0.21
C PHE A 144 17.85 3.92 1.68
N ARG A 145 18.89 3.53 2.41
CA ARG A 145 18.83 3.26 3.84
C ARG A 145 20.13 3.61 4.54
N TYR A 146 20.07 3.65 5.85
CA TYR A 146 21.25 3.83 6.69
C TYR A 146 21.64 2.51 7.36
N GLU A 147 22.94 2.30 7.49
CA GLU A 147 23.51 1.14 8.18
C GLU A 147 24.54 1.61 9.20
N PHE A 148 24.32 1.24 10.44
CA PHE A 148 25.20 1.56 11.57
C PHE A 148 26.00 0.30 11.93
N PRO A 149 27.33 0.26 11.67
CA PRO A 149 28.15 -0.86 12.06
C PRO A 149 28.30 -0.92 13.60
N GLU A 150 28.69 -2.06 14.11
CA GLU A 150 29.11 -2.18 15.50
C GLU A 150 30.24 -1.22 15.80
N GLN A 151 30.09 -0.43 16.86
CA GLN A 151 31.08 0.59 17.25
C GLN A 151 30.91 1.00 18.72
N PRO A 152 32.00 1.31 19.43
CA PRO A 152 31.94 1.57 20.89
C PRO A 152 31.14 2.83 21.25
N TRP A 153 31.10 3.84 20.36
CA TRP A 153 30.54 5.17 20.63
C TRP A 153 29.09 5.32 20.21
N LEU A 154 28.50 4.25 19.69
CA LEU A 154 27.09 4.16 19.36
C LEU A 154 26.65 2.70 19.57
N GLY A 155 26.67 2.22 20.82
CA GLY A 155 26.15 0.90 21.19
C GLY A 155 24.62 0.93 21.21
N ASP A 156 24.04 1.12 22.40
CA ASP A 156 22.61 1.43 22.53
C ASP A 156 22.34 2.88 22.17
N PHE A 157 21.28 3.14 21.42
CA PHE A 157 20.92 4.49 20.98
C PHE A 157 19.40 4.71 20.99
N ALA A 158 19.03 5.99 21.06
CA ALA A 158 17.65 6.44 21.00
C ALA A 158 17.52 7.57 19.97
N ILE A 159 16.93 7.27 18.81
CA ILE A 159 16.65 8.26 17.77
C ILE A 159 15.44 9.10 18.21
N THR A 160 15.62 10.42 18.22
CA THR A 160 14.55 11.39 18.45
C THR A 160 14.02 11.98 17.14
N GLU A 161 14.88 12.14 16.12
CA GLU A 161 14.47 12.57 14.79
C GLU A 161 15.35 11.90 13.71
N GLU A 162 14.70 11.46 12.64
CA GLU A 162 15.33 11.16 11.36
C GLU A 162 15.20 12.39 10.47
N LEU A 163 16.34 12.94 10.05
CA LEU A 163 16.41 14.20 9.30
C LEU A 163 16.35 13.99 7.78
N THR A 164 15.84 12.86 7.34
CA THR A 164 15.66 12.56 5.91
C THR A 164 14.65 13.50 5.30
N GLU A 165 15.08 14.22 4.27
CA GLU A 165 14.27 15.16 3.51
C GLU A 165 14.00 14.67 2.08
N PHE A 166 12.91 15.21 1.49
CA PHE A 166 12.51 15.04 0.10
C PHE A 166 12.14 16.43 -0.44
N ALA A 167 13.13 17.19 -0.91
CA ALA A 167 12.95 18.55 -1.43
C ALA A 167 12.49 18.49 -2.89
N LEU A 168 11.18 18.53 -3.13
CA LEU A 168 10.62 18.41 -4.46
C LEU A 168 10.99 19.59 -5.35
N ALA A 169 11.40 19.31 -6.60
CA ALA A 169 11.74 20.32 -7.58
C ALA A 169 10.50 21.05 -8.12
N ASP A 170 9.33 20.40 -8.07
CA ASP A 170 8.04 20.96 -8.53
C ASP A 170 7.02 20.98 -7.38
N ASP A 171 6.02 21.88 -7.49
CA ASP A 171 4.84 21.88 -6.62
C ASP A 171 3.80 20.88 -7.16
N ALA A 172 4.16 19.61 -7.09
CA ALA A 172 3.40 18.51 -7.63
C ALA A 172 2.02 18.41 -6.98
N ARG A 173 1.02 17.93 -7.72
CA ARG A 173 -0.28 17.53 -7.17
C ARG A 173 -0.14 16.23 -6.42
N ALA A 174 -0.53 16.20 -5.15
CA ALA A 174 -0.49 15.02 -4.29
C ALA A 174 -1.89 14.47 -4.02
N TRP A 175 -2.01 13.14 -3.90
CA TRP A 175 -3.16 12.43 -3.32
C TRP A 175 -2.74 11.90 -1.97
N TRP A 176 -3.44 12.31 -0.91
CA TRP A 176 -2.97 12.13 0.45
C TRP A 176 -4.10 11.95 1.46
N ILE A 177 -3.75 11.31 2.58
CA ILE A 177 -4.55 11.29 3.82
C ILE A 177 -3.69 11.85 4.95
N PRO A 178 -4.30 12.57 5.94
CA PRO A 178 -3.55 13.21 7.03
C PRO A 178 -2.90 12.16 7.95
N SER A 179 -1.76 12.55 8.55
CA SER A 179 -1.16 11.89 9.70
C SER A 179 -1.20 12.84 10.92
N ASN A 180 -0.73 12.43 12.09
CA ASN A 180 -0.65 13.26 13.31
C ASN A 180 -1.97 13.68 13.96
N ARG A 181 -3.08 13.02 13.64
CA ARG A 181 -4.30 13.18 14.43
C ARG A 181 -4.46 11.94 15.30
N PRO A 182 -4.61 12.07 16.64
CA PRO A 182 -4.64 10.92 17.57
C PRO A 182 -5.69 9.85 17.26
N ARG A 183 -6.71 10.18 16.48
CA ARG A 183 -7.81 9.28 16.13
C ARG A 183 -7.80 8.78 14.67
N LEU A 184 -6.70 8.94 13.94
CA LEU A 184 -6.66 8.65 12.50
C LEU A 184 -5.50 7.72 12.10
N ASP A 185 -4.98 6.96 13.05
CA ASP A 185 -3.83 6.08 12.81
C ASP A 185 -4.17 4.87 11.94
N ARG A 186 -5.46 4.55 11.72
CA ARG A 186 -5.90 3.37 10.98
C ARG A 186 -5.84 3.49 9.46
N SER A 187 -5.56 4.67 8.93
CA SER A 187 -5.53 4.97 7.48
C SER A 187 -6.88 4.86 6.76
N GLU A 188 -7.98 4.75 7.47
CA GLU A 188 -9.33 4.52 6.94
C GLU A 188 -10.06 5.83 6.62
N MET A 189 -9.47 6.61 5.73
CA MET A 189 -9.98 7.94 5.35
C MET A 189 -10.13 8.07 3.84
N LEU A 190 -10.97 9.02 3.42
CA LEU A 190 -11.01 9.45 2.03
C LEU A 190 -9.76 10.27 1.71
N TYR A 191 -9.23 10.05 0.51
CA TYR A 191 -8.08 10.81 0.02
C TYR A 191 -8.47 12.24 -0.33
N SER A 192 -7.60 13.17 0.01
CA SER A 192 -7.61 14.56 -0.47
C SER A 192 -6.62 14.72 -1.62
N SER A 193 -6.82 15.76 -2.44
CA SER A 193 -5.87 16.11 -3.49
C SER A 193 -5.56 17.60 -3.46
N SER A 194 -4.25 17.94 -3.43
CA SER A 194 -3.77 19.32 -3.37
C SER A 194 -2.32 19.45 -3.85
N PRO A 195 -1.81 20.66 -4.12
CA PRO A 195 -0.38 20.88 -4.28
C PRO A 195 0.42 20.49 -3.02
N VAL A 196 1.67 20.05 -3.19
CA VAL A 196 2.56 19.68 -2.08
C VAL A 196 2.80 20.85 -1.12
N SER A 197 2.86 22.09 -1.64
CA SER A 197 3.12 23.30 -0.84
C SER A 197 2.12 23.57 0.29
N VAL A 198 0.92 22.97 0.22
CA VAL A 198 -0.13 23.13 1.25
C VAL A 198 -0.30 21.94 2.18
N LEU A 199 0.54 20.92 2.04
CA LEU A 199 0.49 19.75 2.92
C LEU A 199 0.96 20.12 4.33
N ASP A 200 0.32 19.53 5.33
CA ASP A 200 0.79 19.59 6.73
C ASP A 200 1.58 18.33 7.07
N SER A 201 0.89 17.27 7.48
CA SER A 201 1.49 15.97 7.76
C SER A 201 0.65 14.89 7.09
N VAL A 202 1.30 14.02 6.34
CA VAL A 202 0.62 13.04 5.50
C VAL A 202 1.20 11.64 5.66
N GLN A 203 0.37 10.66 5.37
CA GLN A 203 0.76 9.25 5.40
C GLN A 203 1.53 8.86 4.13
N THR A 204 2.30 7.79 4.23
CA THR A 204 2.88 7.09 3.08
C THR A 204 2.13 5.77 2.81
N PRO A 205 2.04 5.30 1.54
CA PRO A 205 2.61 5.90 0.32
C PRO A 205 1.95 7.23 -0.05
N LEU A 206 2.77 8.21 -0.44
CA LEU A 206 2.32 9.50 -0.96
C LEU A 206 2.53 9.53 -2.46
N THR A 207 1.43 9.55 -3.23
CA THR A 207 1.45 9.60 -4.69
C THR A 207 1.30 11.03 -5.18
N MET A 208 2.15 11.43 -6.12
CA MET A 208 2.22 12.78 -6.66
C MET A 208 2.38 12.77 -8.18
N GLU A 209 1.89 13.83 -8.83
CA GLU A 209 2.04 14.12 -10.27
C GLU A 209 2.64 15.51 -10.42
N THR A 210 3.72 15.63 -11.20
CA THR A 210 4.30 16.96 -11.52
C THR A 210 3.33 17.81 -12.32
N ARG A 211 3.41 19.14 -12.20
CA ARG A 211 2.47 20.07 -12.85
C ARG A 211 2.45 19.95 -14.38
N ASP A 212 3.55 19.50 -14.97
CA ASP A 212 3.61 19.24 -16.42
C ASP A 212 3.07 17.85 -16.82
N GLY A 213 2.61 17.04 -15.86
CA GLY A 213 2.05 15.71 -16.08
C GLY A 213 3.04 14.65 -16.58
N ARG A 214 4.36 14.93 -16.53
CA ARG A 214 5.38 14.07 -17.14
C ARG A 214 6.09 13.13 -16.18
N THR A 215 5.91 13.33 -14.88
CA THR A 215 6.54 12.47 -13.87
C THR A 215 5.57 12.23 -12.73
N PHE A 216 5.38 10.96 -12.43
CA PHE A 216 4.68 10.48 -11.25
C PHE A 216 5.71 10.02 -10.23
N ILE A 217 5.50 10.41 -8.97
CA ILE A 217 6.42 10.21 -7.86
C ILE A 217 5.65 9.55 -6.72
N VAL A 218 6.19 8.47 -6.15
CA VAL A 218 5.63 7.87 -4.92
C VAL A 218 6.71 7.79 -3.87
N ILE A 219 6.47 8.42 -2.72
CA ILE A 219 7.35 8.29 -1.55
C ILE A 219 6.73 7.28 -0.60
N HIS A 220 7.53 6.25 -0.26
CA HIS A 220 7.15 5.21 0.68
C HIS A 220 8.40 4.64 1.36
N GLU A 221 8.28 3.47 1.97
CA GLU A 221 9.37 2.73 2.60
C GLU A 221 9.30 1.23 2.28
N ALA A 222 10.41 0.52 2.46
CA ALA A 222 10.46 -0.93 2.29
C ALA A 222 11.27 -1.60 3.41
N ASN A 223 10.95 -2.86 3.70
CA ASN A 223 11.58 -3.66 4.74
C ASN A 223 11.53 -3.01 6.14
N LEU A 224 10.33 -2.62 6.55
CA LEU A 224 10.07 -2.10 7.90
C LEU A 224 10.01 -3.27 8.90
N VAL A 225 11.02 -3.41 9.74
CA VAL A 225 11.16 -4.55 10.67
C VAL A 225 11.26 -4.11 12.12
N ASP A 226 12.23 -3.28 12.46
CA ASP A 226 12.51 -2.82 13.84
C ASP A 226 12.71 -1.30 13.85
N TYR A 227 11.70 -0.59 13.40
CA TYR A 227 11.72 0.86 13.25
C TYR A 227 10.30 1.42 13.34
N ALA A 228 10.13 2.72 13.55
CA ALA A 228 8.82 3.34 13.42
C ALA A 228 8.49 3.61 11.94
N ARG A 229 7.21 3.45 11.55
CA ARG A 229 6.74 3.78 10.21
C ARG A 229 7.03 5.25 9.86
N MET A 230 7.42 5.49 8.62
CA MET A 230 7.58 6.84 8.09
C MET A 230 6.24 7.43 7.63
N ASN A 231 5.85 8.54 8.23
CA ASN A 231 4.96 9.53 7.66
C ASN A 231 5.81 10.70 7.14
N LEU A 232 5.19 11.68 6.50
CA LEU A 232 5.88 12.86 5.98
C LEU A 232 5.30 14.10 6.65
N ARG A 233 6.19 14.90 7.23
CA ARG A 233 5.87 16.26 7.67
C ARG A 233 5.91 17.16 6.44
N GLY A 234 4.88 17.98 6.25
CA GLY A 234 4.75 18.89 5.14
C GLY A 234 5.73 20.06 5.19
N PRO A 235 5.86 20.78 4.10
CA PRO A 235 6.75 21.94 4.04
C PRO A 235 6.28 23.02 4.98
N ARG A 236 7.19 23.49 5.84
CA ARG A 236 6.96 24.72 6.60
C ARG A 236 7.22 25.89 5.66
N MET A 237 6.14 26.62 5.32
CA MET A 237 6.16 27.87 4.56
C MET A 237 7.24 27.98 3.45
N GLU A 238 6.82 28.18 2.20
CA GLU A 238 7.61 28.57 1.03
C GLU A 238 8.56 27.57 0.37
N ASN A 239 8.91 26.44 0.99
CA ASN A 239 9.67 25.40 0.32
C ASN A 239 8.83 24.12 0.17
N ARG A 240 9.13 23.30 -0.82
CA ARG A 240 8.45 22.03 -1.13
C ARG A 240 9.20 20.84 -0.54
N THR A 241 9.79 21.02 0.63
CA THR A 241 10.59 19.99 1.30
C THR A 241 9.71 19.23 2.29
N LEU A 242 9.46 17.96 1.98
CA LEU A 242 8.85 17.03 2.93
C LEU A 242 9.94 16.42 3.79
N GLY A 243 9.67 16.23 5.09
CA GLY A 243 10.59 15.59 6.02
C GLY A 243 10.04 14.29 6.57
N ALA A 244 10.88 13.30 6.81
CA ALA A 244 10.49 12.09 7.51
C ALA A 244 9.91 12.44 8.91
N ALA A 245 8.79 11.82 9.26
CA ALA A 245 8.12 11.99 10.55
C ALA A 245 7.76 10.61 11.11
N LEU A 246 8.40 10.24 12.21
CA LEU A 246 8.22 8.93 12.83
C LEU A 246 7.31 9.05 14.05
N ALA A 247 6.46 8.04 14.27
CA ALA A 247 5.61 7.97 15.46
C ALA A 247 6.46 7.73 16.73
N PRO A 248 6.30 8.54 17.78
CA PRO A 248 7.08 8.42 19.00
C PRO A 248 6.52 7.39 19.99
N TYR A 249 7.38 6.93 20.89
CA TYR A 249 6.97 6.45 22.21
C TYR A 249 6.48 7.63 23.07
N ALA A 250 5.82 7.31 24.19
CA ALA A 250 5.29 8.33 25.11
C ALA A 250 6.35 9.31 25.63
N ASP A 251 7.61 8.91 25.70
CA ASP A 251 8.73 9.76 26.10
C ASP A 251 9.36 10.58 24.95
N GLY A 252 8.79 10.50 23.73
CA GLY A 252 9.23 11.25 22.57
C GLY A 252 10.35 10.59 21.75
N ILE A 253 10.91 9.46 22.19
CA ILE A 253 11.85 8.66 21.38
C ILE A 253 11.08 8.02 20.24
N LYS A 254 11.65 8.05 19.03
CA LYS A 254 11.06 7.42 17.84
C LYS A 254 11.50 5.97 17.66
N VAL A 255 12.80 5.72 17.87
CA VAL A 255 13.40 4.40 17.69
C VAL A 255 14.45 4.16 18.77
N ARG A 256 14.41 2.97 19.37
CA ARG A 256 15.42 2.44 20.27
C ARG A 256 16.14 1.30 19.56
N GLY A 257 17.43 1.37 19.48
CA GLY A 257 18.21 0.35 18.79
C GLY A 257 19.58 0.12 19.43
N ARG A 258 20.26 -0.87 18.92
CA ARG A 258 21.64 -1.21 19.26
C ARG A 258 22.41 -1.52 17.99
N THR A 259 23.64 -1.04 17.88
CA THR A 259 24.49 -1.39 16.74
C THR A 259 25.06 -2.82 16.87
N PRO A 260 25.19 -3.58 15.76
CA PRO A 260 24.92 -3.15 14.38
C PRO A 260 23.40 -3.00 14.11
N PHE A 261 23.02 -1.97 13.34
CA PHE A 261 21.62 -1.64 13.09
C PHE A 261 21.42 -1.16 11.66
N VAL A 262 20.24 -1.48 11.09
CA VAL A 262 19.87 -1.09 9.72
C VAL A 262 18.46 -0.50 9.74
N THR A 263 18.30 0.69 9.13
CA THR A 263 16.97 1.30 8.99
C THR A 263 16.16 0.63 7.85
N PRO A 264 14.85 0.83 7.79
CA PRO A 264 14.09 0.56 6.58
C PRO A 264 14.64 1.35 5.38
N TRP A 265 14.33 0.89 4.18
CA TRP A 265 14.60 1.65 2.97
C TRP A 265 13.59 2.79 2.83
N ARG A 266 14.05 3.99 2.53
CA ARG A 266 13.24 5.09 2.03
C ARG A 266 13.14 4.93 0.52
N THR A 267 11.92 4.92 -0.02
CA THR A 267 11.70 4.66 -1.45
C THR A 267 11.12 5.86 -2.17
N ILE A 268 11.58 6.08 -3.38
CA ILE A 268 11.08 7.08 -4.31
C ILE A 268 10.84 6.35 -5.63
N GLN A 269 9.61 5.95 -5.86
CA GLN A 269 9.22 5.32 -7.12
C GLN A 269 8.94 6.40 -8.17
N LEU A 270 9.31 6.15 -9.41
CA LEU A 270 9.22 7.11 -10.52
C LEU A 270 8.62 6.46 -11.76
N ALA A 271 7.69 7.16 -12.40
CA ALA A 271 7.07 6.73 -13.64
C ALA A 271 6.76 7.93 -14.56
N ASP A 272 6.59 7.67 -15.85
CA ASP A 272 6.21 8.70 -16.84
C ASP A 272 4.69 8.81 -16.97
N ARG A 273 3.95 7.79 -16.53
CA ARG A 273 2.48 7.73 -16.50
C ARG A 273 2.02 7.08 -15.20
N ALA A 274 0.83 7.42 -14.73
CA ALA A 274 0.23 6.77 -13.54
C ALA A 274 0.17 5.24 -13.69
N THR A 275 -0.15 4.75 -14.89
CA THR A 275 -0.23 3.33 -15.22
C THR A 275 1.08 2.57 -15.03
N ASP A 276 2.21 3.26 -15.14
CA ASP A 276 3.54 2.65 -15.04
C ASP A 276 4.03 2.56 -13.57
N LEU A 277 3.29 3.15 -12.61
CA LEU A 277 3.54 2.98 -11.18
C LEU A 277 3.21 1.56 -10.69
N VAL A 278 2.08 1.01 -11.15
CA VAL A 278 1.50 -0.22 -10.60
C VAL A 278 2.34 -1.48 -10.86
N PRO A 279 3.01 -1.65 -12.02
CA PRO A 279 3.87 -2.81 -12.26
C PRO A 279 5.20 -2.79 -11.49
N SER A 280 5.52 -1.72 -10.77
CA SER A 280 6.78 -1.64 -10.03
C SER A 280 6.88 -2.72 -8.96
N VAL A 281 8.06 -3.32 -8.89
CA VAL A 281 8.42 -4.34 -7.89
C VAL A 281 9.56 -3.86 -6.97
N LEU A 282 9.82 -2.55 -6.98
CA LEU A 282 10.89 -1.92 -6.22
C LEU A 282 10.83 -2.28 -4.72
N GLY A 283 9.64 -2.14 -4.10
CA GLY A 283 9.47 -2.47 -2.68
C GLY A 283 9.78 -3.94 -2.36
N LEU A 284 9.44 -4.88 -3.27
CA LEU A 284 9.78 -6.29 -3.10
C LEU A 284 11.29 -6.51 -3.19
N ASN A 285 11.95 -5.93 -4.20
CA ASN A 285 13.38 -6.10 -4.42
C ASN A 285 14.27 -5.50 -3.32
N LEU A 286 13.73 -4.62 -2.50
CA LEU A 286 14.40 -4.06 -1.33
C LEU A 286 14.25 -4.90 -0.05
N ASN A 287 13.47 -5.98 -0.10
CA ASN A 287 13.32 -6.93 1.00
C ASN A 287 14.24 -8.14 0.83
N PRO A 288 14.66 -8.81 1.92
CA PRO A 288 15.40 -10.07 1.86
C PRO A 288 14.60 -11.16 1.12
N PRO A 289 15.30 -12.18 0.56
CA PRO A 289 14.66 -13.37 0.01
C PRO A 289 13.76 -14.09 1.02
N ASN A 290 12.88 -14.96 0.50
CA ASN A 290 12.05 -15.85 1.30
C ASN A 290 12.89 -16.68 2.27
N VAL A 291 12.45 -16.70 3.54
CA VAL A 291 13.10 -17.45 4.63
C VAL A 291 12.35 -18.71 5.04
N LEU A 292 11.14 -18.93 4.48
CA LEU A 292 10.36 -20.12 4.80
C LEU A 292 10.95 -21.37 4.12
N PRO A 293 11.01 -22.50 4.81
CA PRO A 293 11.54 -23.74 4.25
C PRO A 293 10.67 -24.30 3.12
N SER A 294 9.36 -24.06 3.13
CA SER A 294 8.41 -24.36 2.07
C SER A 294 7.30 -23.31 2.04
N THR A 295 6.74 -23.09 0.84
CA THR A 295 5.57 -22.23 0.62
C THR A 295 4.36 -23.01 0.07
N ASP A 296 4.44 -24.34 0.00
CA ASP A 296 3.42 -25.18 -0.65
C ASP A 296 2.07 -25.18 0.08
N TRP A 297 2.09 -24.84 1.39
CA TRP A 297 0.90 -24.69 2.21
C TRP A 297 0.18 -23.34 2.03
N ILE A 298 0.84 -22.37 1.41
CA ILE A 298 0.27 -21.03 1.17
C ILE A 298 -0.65 -21.11 -0.06
N SER A 299 -1.92 -20.82 0.14
CA SER A 299 -2.96 -20.94 -0.89
C SER A 299 -3.76 -19.66 -1.02
N PRO A 300 -3.50 -18.81 -2.02
CA PRO A 300 -4.40 -17.72 -2.36
C PRO A 300 -5.81 -18.22 -2.63
N MET A 301 -6.82 -17.53 -2.07
CA MET A 301 -8.21 -17.98 -2.18
C MET A 301 -9.21 -16.84 -2.11
N LYS A 302 -10.39 -17.06 -2.66
CA LYS A 302 -11.59 -16.28 -2.33
C LYS A 302 -12.18 -16.83 -1.04
N TYR A 303 -12.83 -15.96 -0.25
CA TYR A 303 -13.55 -16.35 0.94
C TYR A 303 -14.88 -15.60 1.08
N VAL A 304 -15.82 -16.17 1.81
CA VAL A 304 -17.02 -15.50 2.34
C VAL A 304 -16.88 -15.34 3.84
N GLY A 305 -17.66 -14.47 4.47
CA GLY A 305 -17.50 -14.26 5.91
C GLY A 305 -18.78 -13.95 6.64
N ILE A 306 -18.86 -14.45 7.87
CA ILE A 306 -19.75 -13.94 8.90
C ILE A 306 -19.14 -12.61 9.36
N TRP A 307 -19.44 -11.55 8.64
CA TRP A 307 -18.85 -10.22 8.74
C TRP A 307 -19.82 -9.13 8.31
N TRP A 308 -20.28 -9.10 7.04
CA TRP A 308 -21.15 -8.04 6.50
C TRP A 308 -22.48 -7.90 7.26
N GLY A 309 -23.06 -9.03 7.69
CA GLY A 309 -24.28 -9.05 8.49
C GLY A 309 -24.19 -8.23 9.78
N MET A 310 -22.98 -8.11 10.36
CA MET A 310 -22.74 -7.29 11.55
C MET A 310 -22.73 -5.80 11.22
N HIS A 311 -22.11 -5.42 10.13
CA HIS A 311 -22.08 -4.02 9.68
C HIS A 311 -23.46 -3.48 9.28
N ILE A 312 -24.31 -4.32 8.69
CA ILE A 312 -25.67 -3.93 8.31
C ILE A 312 -26.72 -4.21 9.40
N GLY A 313 -26.32 -4.75 10.57
CA GLY A 313 -27.18 -4.95 11.75
C GLY A 313 -28.11 -6.18 11.70
N THR A 314 -27.88 -7.12 10.76
CA THR A 314 -28.61 -8.39 10.71
C THR A 314 -28.04 -9.44 11.63
N MET A 315 -26.77 -9.30 12.03
CA MET A 315 -26.03 -10.18 12.94
C MET A 315 -25.32 -9.37 14.05
N THR A 316 -24.89 -10.05 15.12
CA THR A 316 -24.08 -9.50 16.20
C THR A 316 -22.81 -10.33 16.40
N LEU A 317 -21.74 -9.69 16.91
CA LEU A 317 -20.48 -10.33 17.30
C LEU A 317 -20.60 -11.07 18.63
N SER A 318 -21.40 -10.53 19.56
CA SER A 318 -21.66 -11.14 20.86
C SER A 318 -22.85 -12.09 20.83
N PRO A 319 -22.90 -13.09 21.75
CA PRO A 319 -24.00 -14.01 21.87
C PRO A 319 -25.38 -13.32 22.07
N GLY A 320 -26.40 -13.93 21.52
CA GLY A 320 -27.77 -13.44 21.59
C GLY A 320 -28.63 -13.91 20.42
N PRO A 321 -29.85 -13.40 20.27
CA PRO A 321 -30.80 -13.87 19.24
C PRO A 321 -30.32 -13.63 17.79
N LYS A 322 -29.35 -12.73 17.61
CA LYS A 322 -28.76 -12.41 16.30
C LYS A 322 -27.29 -12.81 16.19
N HIS A 323 -26.80 -13.63 17.11
CA HIS A 323 -25.38 -14.05 17.08
C HIS A 323 -25.03 -14.66 15.73
N GLY A 324 -24.07 -14.04 15.02
CA GLY A 324 -23.63 -14.48 13.69
C GLY A 324 -22.78 -15.73 13.75
N ALA A 325 -21.88 -15.81 14.72
CA ALA A 325 -20.90 -16.85 14.86
C ALA A 325 -21.43 -18.08 15.63
N THR A 326 -22.49 -18.69 15.12
CA THR A 326 -22.96 -19.99 15.64
C THR A 326 -22.46 -21.13 14.78
N THR A 327 -22.30 -22.33 15.36
CA THR A 327 -21.93 -23.56 14.65
C THR A 327 -22.84 -23.80 13.44
N ALA A 328 -24.15 -23.63 13.61
CA ALA A 328 -25.13 -23.82 12.53
C ALA A 328 -24.93 -22.82 11.39
N ASN A 329 -24.73 -21.52 11.70
CA ASN A 329 -24.52 -20.51 10.69
C ASN A 329 -23.17 -20.66 9.99
N ALA A 330 -22.10 -20.99 10.72
CA ALA A 330 -20.80 -21.28 10.12
C ALA A 330 -20.88 -22.43 9.10
N LYS A 331 -21.58 -23.53 9.42
CA LYS A 331 -21.82 -24.62 8.48
C LYS A 331 -22.60 -24.18 7.23
N ARG A 332 -23.59 -23.32 7.38
CA ARG A 332 -24.34 -22.73 6.25
C ARG A 332 -23.40 -21.95 5.30
N TYR A 333 -22.48 -21.14 5.84
CA TYR A 333 -21.47 -20.43 5.04
C TYR A 333 -20.47 -21.38 4.38
N ILE A 334 -20.07 -22.46 5.08
CA ILE A 334 -19.18 -23.50 4.54
C ILE A 334 -19.87 -24.23 3.37
N ASP A 335 -21.14 -24.62 3.51
CA ASP A 335 -21.92 -25.26 2.43
C ASP A 335 -22.04 -24.34 1.21
N PHE A 336 -22.29 -23.04 1.43
CA PHE A 336 -22.33 -22.05 0.36
C PHE A 336 -20.96 -21.91 -0.34
N ALA A 337 -19.87 -21.81 0.42
CA ALA A 337 -18.51 -21.73 -0.11
C ALA A 337 -18.17 -22.95 -0.97
N ALA A 338 -18.41 -24.16 -0.46
CA ALA A 338 -18.15 -25.41 -1.15
C ALA A 338 -18.95 -25.52 -2.45
N ALA A 339 -20.26 -25.19 -2.41
CA ALA A 339 -21.14 -25.23 -3.59
C ALA A 339 -20.73 -24.24 -4.70
N ASN A 340 -20.01 -23.17 -4.36
CA ASN A 340 -19.66 -22.10 -5.28
C ASN A 340 -18.16 -22.02 -5.63
N GLY A 341 -17.34 -23.00 -5.18
CA GLY A 341 -15.91 -23.02 -5.45
C GLY A 341 -15.15 -21.85 -4.75
N ILE A 342 -15.64 -21.41 -3.60
CA ILE A 342 -15.01 -20.42 -2.73
C ILE A 342 -14.17 -21.16 -1.70
N GLY A 343 -12.87 -20.81 -1.61
CA GLY A 343 -11.89 -21.60 -0.87
C GLY A 343 -11.91 -21.43 0.64
N GLY A 344 -12.52 -20.35 1.16
CA GLY A 344 -12.48 -20.06 2.60
C GLY A 344 -13.75 -19.46 3.17
N VAL A 345 -13.88 -19.58 4.50
CA VAL A 345 -14.94 -18.95 5.31
C VAL A 345 -14.31 -18.26 6.50
N LEU A 346 -14.53 -16.95 6.64
CA LEU A 346 -14.17 -16.17 7.82
C LEU A 346 -15.33 -16.23 8.84
N VAL A 347 -15.01 -16.38 10.13
CA VAL A 347 -16.00 -16.29 11.20
C VAL A 347 -15.52 -15.28 12.25
N GLU A 348 -16.13 -14.11 12.27
CA GLU A 348 -15.93 -13.12 13.33
C GLU A 348 -16.93 -13.31 14.47
N GLY A 349 -16.54 -12.98 15.70
CA GLY A 349 -17.41 -13.14 16.87
C GLY A 349 -17.44 -14.54 17.47
N TRP A 350 -16.61 -15.48 17.01
CA TRP A 350 -16.62 -16.88 17.45
C TRP A 350 -16.14 -17.08 18.89
N ASN A 351 -15.21 -16.22 19.33
CA ASN A 351 -14.46 -16.38 20.59
C ASN A 351 -14.96 -15.44 21.70
N VAL A 352 -14.74 -15.82 22.94
CA VAL A 352 -15.07 -15.01 24.12
C VAL A 352 -14.29 -13.68 24.09
N GLY A 353 -15.00 -12.59 24.44
CA GLY A 353 -14.42 -11.24 24.56
C GLY A 353 -15.27 -10.12 23.97
N TRP A 354 -16.30 -10.45 23.19
CA TRP A 354 -17.14 -9.47 22.51
C TRP A 354 -18.29 -8.91 23.38
N ASP A 355 -18.40 -9.34 24.63
CA ASP A 355 -19.46 -8.93 25.53
C ASP A 355 -19.26 -7.49 26.02
N GLY A 356 -20.35 -6.71 26.07
CA GLY A 356 -20.35 -5.36 26.60
C GLY A 356 -19.46 -4.39 25.81
N ASP A 357 -18.65 -3.60 26.51
CA ASP A 357 -17.70 -2.65 25.89
C ASP A 357 -16.35 -3.35 25.59
N TRP A 358 -16.34 -4.18 24.56
CA TRP A 358 -15.18 -4.97 24.16
C TRP A 358 -13.99 -4.10 23.73
N ILE A 359 -14.22 -2.87 23.25
CA ILE A 359 -13.15 -1.93 22.89
C ILE A 359 -12.33 -1.54 24.12
N ARG A 360 -12.98 -1.35 25.29
CA ARG A 360 -12.30 -1.05 26.55
C ARG A 360 -11.83 -2.31 27.28
N ASN A 361 -12.59 -3.38 27.17
CA ASN A 361 -12.30 -4.67 27.84
C ASN A 361 -11.37 -5.57 27.01
N ARG A 362 -10.44 -5.00 26.27
CA ARG A 362 -9.56 -5.68 25.32
C ARG A 362 -8.80 -6.89 25.88
N ASN A 363 -8.57 -6.96 27.19
CA ASN A 363 -7.95 -8.10 27.87
C ASN A 363 -8.91 -9.28 28.12
N ALA A 364 -10.21 -9.13 27.86
CA ALA A 364 -11.19 -10.20 27.96
C ALA A 364 -11.17 -11.15 26.74
N PHE A 365 -10.54 -10.75 25.63
CA PHE A 365 -10.43 -11.62 24.46
C PHE A 365 -9.63 -12.89 24.76
N SER A 366 -10.25 -14.03 24.49
CA SER A 366 -9.60 -15.34 24.46
C SER A 366 -9.48 -15.80 23.01
N PHE A 367 -8.27 -16.13 22.59
CA PHE A 367 -8.01 -16.66 21.23
C PHE A 367 -8.06 -18.19 21.18
N MET A 368 -8.54 -18.84 22.26
CA MET A 368 -8.64 -20.29 22.38
C MET A 368 -10.02 -20.76 22.84
N GLN A 369 -10.84 -19.87 23.41
CA GLN A 369 -12.14 -20.24 23.98
C GLN A 369 -13.27 -19.66 23.09
N ALA A 370 -14.05 -20.55 22.52
CA ALA A 370 -15.27 -20.22 21.79
C ALA A 370 -16.44 -19.88 22.74
N TYR A 371 -17.43 -19.16 22.23
CA TYR A 371 -18.74 -19.07 22.90
C TYR A 371 -19.45 -20.43 22.89
N PRO A 372 -20.40 -20.68 23.84
CA PRO A 372 -21.07 -21.98 23.98
C PRO A 372 -21.87 -22.43 22.74
N ASP A 373 -22.30 -21.53 21.88
CA ASP A 373 -23.04 -21.79 20.64
C ASP A 373 -22.13 -21.98 19.40
N TYR A 374 -20.81 -21.92 19.60
CA TYR A 374 -19.81 -22.15 18.54
C TYR A 374 -18.83 -23.27 18.95
N ASP A 375 -18.87 -24.38 18.26
CA ASP A 375 -17.91 -25.48 18.42
C ASP A 375 -16.82 -25.37 17.36
N LEU A 376 -15.65 -24.82 17.74
CA LEU A 376 -14.52 -24.61 16.82
C LEU A 376 -14.02 -25.93 16.22
N GLY A 377 -13.96 -27.02 17.03
CA GLY A 377 -13.51 -28.32 16.55
C GLY A 377 -14.46 -28.92 15.52
N GLU A 378 -15.76 -28.85 15.78
CA GLU A 378 -16.79 -29.34 14.86
C GLU A 378 -16.84 -28.52 13.56
N VAL A 379 -16.72 -27.18 13.64
CA VAL A 379 -16.69 -26.32 12.45
C VAL A 379 -15.43 -26.58 11.61
N ALA A 380 -14.27 -26.73 12.26
CA ALA A 380 -13.01 -27.06 11.58
C ALA A 380 -13.12 -28.41 10.84
N ARG A 381 -13.60 -29.45 11.52
CA ARG A 381 -13.82 -30.78 10.92
C ARG A 381 -14.76 -30.69 9.71
N TYR A 382 -15.90 -30.00 9.87
CA TYR A 382 -16.88 -29.83 8.80
C TYR A 382 -16.32 -29.05 7.58
N ALA A 383 -15.54 -28.01 7.83
CA ALA A 383 -14.88 -27.26 6.76
C ALA A 383 -13.93 -28.15 5.96
N HIS A 384 -13.11 -28.98 6.64
CA HIS A 384 -12.22 -29.94 5.99
C HIS A 384 -12.99 -30.97 5.15
N GLU A 385 -14.09 -31.52 5.67
CA GLU A 385 -14.94 -32.48 4.93
C GLU A 385 -15.52 -31.88 3.65
N LYS A 386 -15.77 -30.56 3.63
CA LYS A 386 -16.27 -29.81 2.47
C LYS A 386 -15.15 -29.27 1.58
N GLY A 387 -13.88 -29.42 1.92
CA GLY A 387 -12.74 -28.88 1.20
C GLY A 387 -12.64 -27.36 1.26
N VAL A 388 -13.12 -26.75 2.35
CA VAL A 388 -13.13 -25.30 2.59
C VAL A 388 -12.21 -24.99 3.76
N LYS A 389 -11.41 -23.92 3.67
CA LYS A 389 -10.57 -23.45 4.78
C LYS A 389 -11.40 -22.57 5.72
N LEU A 390 -11.17 -22.72 7.02
CA LEU A 390 -11.72 -21.82 8.04
C LEU A 390 -10.69 -20.74 8.34
N ILE A 391 -11.06 -19.46 8.19
CA ILE A 391 -10.26 -18.30 8.57
C ILE A 391 -10.70 -17.89 9.98
N VAL A 392 -9.79 -18.04 10.94
CA VAL A 392 -10.04 -17.68 12.34
C VAL A 392 -9.85 -16.19 12.54
N HIS A 393 -10.79 -15.51 13.19
CA HIS A 393 -10.67 -14.09 13.51
C HIS A 393 -10.11 -13.88 14.91
N ASN A 394 -9.06 -13.09 15.02
CA ASN A 394 -8.42 -12.66 16.25
C ASN A 394 -8.48 -11.13 16.37
N GLU A 395 -9.65 -10.59 16.79
CA GLU A 395 -9.74 -9.19 17.19
C GLU A 395 -9.02 -8.97 18.52
N THR A 396 -8.14 -7.98 18.56
CA THR A 396 -7.36 -7.66 19.75
C THR A 396 -7.85 -6.39 20.46
N SER A 397 -8.59 -5.53 19.77
CA SER A 397 -8.93 -4.17 20.22
C SER A 397 -7.69 -3.39 20.72
N GLY A 398 -6.51 -3.63 20.09
CA GLY A 398 -5.23 -3.08 20.50
C GLY A 398 -4.68 -3.62 21.82
N GLY A 399 -5.20 -4.73 22.34
CA GLY A 399 -4.70 -5.46 23.52
C GLY A 399 -3.49 -6.34 23.19
N VAL A 400 -2.39 -5.72 22.79
CA VAL A 400 -1.20 -6.37 22.26
C VAL A 400 -0.59 -7.36 23.24
N GLU A 401 -0.42 -6.98 24.51
CA GLU A 401 0.15 -7.89 25.52
C GLU A 401 -0.75 -9.11 25.77
N ASN A 402 -2.09 -8.93 25.73
CA ASN A 402 -3.02 -10.04 25.85
C ASN A 402 -2.89 -11.00 24.66
N TYR A 403 -2.78 -10.47 23.43
CA TYR A 403 -2.60 -11.27 22.24
C TYR A 403 -1.26 -12.02 22.26
N GLU A 404 -0.15 -11.34 22.53
CA GLU A 404 1.18 -11.95 22.56
C GLU A 404 1.32 -13.07 23.61
N ARG A 405 0.65 -12.92 24.75
CA ARG A 405 0.64 -13.95 25.81
C ARG A 405 -0.06 -15.24 25.37
N GLN A 406 -1.09 -15.15 24.52
CA GLN A 406 -1.88 -16.29 24.07
C GLN A 406 -1.44 -16.83 22.69
N MET A 407 -0.77 -16.01 21.87
CA MET A 407 -0.57 -16.23 20.45
C MET A 407 0.08 -17.56 20.10
N ASP A 408 1.15 -17.96 20.80
CA ASP A 408 1.82 -19.23 20.52
C ASP A 408 0.90 -20.43 20.79
N SER A 409 0.15 -20.41 21.91
CA SER A 409 -0.82 -21.45 22.25
C SER A 409 -2.03 -21.46 21.32
N ALA A 410 -2.52 -20.28 20.93
CA ALA A 410 -3.64 -20.15 19.99
C ALA A 410 -3.27 -20.70 18.61
N PHE A 411 -2.10 -20.32 18.08
CA PHE A 411 -1.64 -20.80 16.78
C PHE A 411 -1.30 -22.29 16.79
N ALA A 412 -0.78 -22.82 17.91
CA ALA A 412 -0.62 -24.25 18.10
C ALA A 412 -1.96 -25.00 18.08
N LEU A 413 -3.00 -24.46 18.75
CA LEU A 413 -4.36 -25.00 18.69
C LEU A 413 -4.91 -24.98 17.25
N TYR A 414 -4.81 -23.86 16.55
CA TYR A 414 -5.29 -23.74 15.17
C TYR A 414 -4.59 -24.76 14.27
N HIS A 415 -3.27 -24.84 14.34
CA HIS A 415 -2.49 -25.83 13.61
C HIS A 415 -2.92 -27.27 13.91
N SER A 416 -3.19 -27.60 15.19
CA SER A 416 -3.66 -28.93 15.61
C SER A 416 -5.03 -29.29 15.05
N LEU A 417 -5.86 -28.29 14.77
CA LEU A 417 -7.17 -28.43 14.12
C LEU A 417 -7.09 -28.33 12.59
N GLY A 418 -5.88 -28.21 12.02
CA GLY A 418 -5.63 -28.05 10.58
C GLY A 418 -6.07 -26.71 10.01
N LEU A 419 -6.16 -25.67 10.85
CA LEU A 419 -6.52 -24.32 10.45
C LEU A 419 -5.24 -23.56 10.08
N ASP A 420 -5.19 -23.03 8.87
CA ASP A 420 -3.99 -22.43 8.27
C ASP A 420 -4.19 -20.97 7.82
N ALA A 421 -5.24 -20.31 8.27
CA ALA A 421 -5.50 -18.91 7.97
C ALA A 421 -6.08 -18.16 9.19
N VAL A 422 -5.56 -16.96 9.45
CA VAL A 422 -5.98 -16.08 10.55
C VAL A 422 -6.14 -14.66 10.03
N LYS A 423 -7.25 -14.00 10.42
CA LYS A 423 -7.44 -12.57 10.33
C LYS A 423 -7.18 -11.94 11.70
N SER A 424 -6.25 -11.01 11.82
CA SER A 424 -5.96 -10.27 13.05
C SER A 424 -6.43 -8.83 12.94
N GLY A 425 -7.26 -8.36 13.91
CA GLY A 425 -7.78 -6.99 13.98
C GLY A 425 -7.21 -6.21 15.17
N TYR A 426 -7.16 -4.88 15.03
CA TYR A 426 -6.61 -3.96 16.03
C TYR A 426 -7.46 -2.68 16.13
N VAL A 427 -8.76 -2.83 16.28
CA VAL A 427 -9.75 -1.72 16.26
C VAL A 427 -9.55 -0.78 17.45
N THR A 428 -8.57 0.09 17.41
CA THR A 428 -8.40 1.22 18.35
C THR A 428 -7.48 2.28 17.76
N ASP A 429 -7.48 3.47 18.36
CA ASP A 429 -6.53 4.54 18.00
C ASP A 429 -5.13 4.29 18.59
N LEU A 430 -5.07 3.70 19.78
CA LEU A 430 -3.84 3.38 20.51
C LEU A 430 -3.95 1.99 21.13
N THR A 431 -2.82 1.30 21.29
CA THR A 431 -2.76 0.05 22.05
C THR A 431 -3.15 0.24 23.51
N SER A 432 -3.34 -0.86 24.23
CA SER A 432 -3.59 -0.83 25.69
C SER A 432 -2.48 -0.11 26.48
N GLU A 433 -1.26 -0.18 25.98
CA GLU A 433 -0.06 0.43 26.56
C GLU A 433 0.14 1.90 26.13
N GLY A 434 -0.78 2.44 25.30
CA GLY A 434 -0.74 3.82 24.82
C GLY A 434 0.22 4.04 23.64
N HIS A 435 0.59 2.99 22.92
CA HIS A 435 1.45 3.10 21.75
C HIS A 435 0.66 3.32 20.46
N SER A 436 1.18 4.13 19.57
CA SER A 436 0.67 4.29 18.21
C SER A 436 0.86 3.01 17.40
N HIS A 437 -0.14 2.66 16.56
CA HIS A 437 -0.07 1.57 15.60
C HIS A 437 1.12 1.68 14.64
N TRP A 438 1.69 2.86 14.47
CA TRP A 438 2.81 3.14 13.57
C TRP A 438 4.16 3.26 14.27
N GLY A 439 4.17 3.16 15.61
CA GLY A 439 5.40 3.18 16.40
C GLY A 439 6.22 1.90 16.26
N GLN A 440 7.50 1.96 16.61
CA GLN A 440 8.39 0.80 16.63
C GLN A 440 7.83 -0.37 17.46
N TYR A 441 7.12 -0.10 18.56
CA TYR A 441 6.49 -1.13 19.40
C TYR A 441 5.54 -2.02 18.58
N MET A 442 4.62 -1.39 17.82
CA MET A 442 3.67 -2.13 17.00
C MET A 442 4.31 -2.79 15.78
N VAL A 443 5.31 -2.15 15.16
CA VAL A 443 6.05 -2.78 14.05
C VAL A 443 6.72 -4.06 14.51
N ARG A 444 7.34 -4.10 15.71
CA ARG A 444 7.89 -5.30 16.33
C ARG A 444 6.80 -6.35 16.58
N HIS A 445 5.65 -5.92 17.07
CA HIS A 445 4.50 -6.80 17.29
C HIS A 445 4.02 -7.44 15.98
N TYR A 446 3.74 -6.65 14.94
CA TYR A 446 3.32 -7.17 13.63
C TYR A 446 4.34 -8.16 13.08
N ARG A 447 5.62 -7.88 13.23
CA ARG A 447 6.69 -8.80 12.81
C ARG A 447 6.64 -10.11 13.60
N LYS A 448 6.46 -10.07 14.91
CA LYS A 448 6.32 -11.24 15.77
C LYS A 448 5.11 -12.09 15.39
N VAL A 449 3.97 -11.46 15.05
CA VAL A 449 2.78 -12.18 14.57
C VAL A 449 3.08 -12.93 13.26
N ILE A 450 3.72 -12.28 12.29
CA ILE A 450 4.11 -12.88 11.00
C ILE A 450 5.03 -14.10 11.21
N GLU A 451 6.04 -13.97 12.05
CA GLU A 451 7.02 -15.02 12.33
C GLU A 451 6.40 -16.18 13.10
N THR A 452 5.54 -15.90 14.08
CA THR A 452 4.84 -16.94 14.84
C THR A 452 3.82 -17.66 13.95
N ALA A 453 3.08 -16.95 13.11
CA ALA A 453 2.18 -17.56 12.14
C ALA A 453 2.92 -18.46 11.15
N ALA A 454 4.08 -18.04 10.65
CA ALA A 454 4.93 -18.83 9.77
C ALA A 454 5.41 -20.14 10.45
N LYS A 455 5.77 -20.09 11.73
CA LYS A 455 6.15 -21.26 12.53
C LYS A 455 5.06 -22.34 12.54
N TYR A 456 3.80 -21.93 12.53
CA TYR A 456 2.65 -22.83 12.56
C TYR A 456 1.97 -23.06 11.20
N GLY A 457 2.56 -22.57 10.11
CA GLY A 457 1.99 -22.74 8.77
C GLY A 457 0.68 -21.96 8.59
N ILE A 458 0.59 -20.74 9.11
CA ILE A 458 -0.62 -19.92 9.09
C ILE A 458 -0.44 -18.71 8.16
N MET A 459 -1.38 -18.54 7.22
CA MET A 459 -1.55 -17.35 6.38
C MET A 459 -2.22 -16.24 7.19
N LEU A 460 -1.83 -14.99 6.91
CA LEU A 460 -2.33 -13.82 7.64
C LEU A 460 -3.05 -12.83 6.73
N ASP A 461 -4.19 -12.35 7.21
CA ASP A 461 -4.84 -11.11 6.87
C ASP A 461 -4.78 -10.18 8.09
N VAL A 462 -4.44 -8.90 7.91
CA VAL A 462 -4.28 -7.97 9.05
C VAL A 462 -5.07 -6.68 8.80
N HIS A 463 -5.99 -6.36 9.70
CA HIS A 463 -6.75 -5.12 9.71
C HIS A 463 -6.13 -4.09 10.68
N GLU A 464 -6.40 -2.79 10.46
CA GLU A 464 -5.79 -1.63 11.14
C GLU A 464 -4.25 -1.68 11.19
N PRO A 465 -3.56 -2.07 10.11
CA PRO A 465 -2.14 -2.34 10.11
C PRO A 465 -1.28 -1.09 9.90
N VAL A 466 0.04 -1.25 10.04
CA VAL A 466 0.96 -0.44 9.20
C VAL A 466 0.83 -0.90 7.74
N HIS A 467 1.03 0.00 6.79
CA HIS A 467 1.03 -0.39 5.38
C HIS A 467 2.13 -1.41 5.08
N ALA A 468 1.89 -2.25 4.07
CA ALA A 468 2.88 -3.21 3.62
C ALA A 468 4.13 -2.51 3.08
N THR A 469 5.28 -3.13 3.30
CA THR A 469 6.60 -2.61 2.90
C THR A 469 7.41 -3.65 2.11
N GLY A 470 6.70 -4.58 1.44
CA GLY A 470 7.28 -5.64 0.62
C GLY A 470 7.72 -6.87 1.42
N GLU A 471 7.38 -6.96 2.70
CA GLU A 471 7.74 -8.07 3.61
C GLU A 471 7.24 -9.44 3.15
N ARG A 472 6.23 -9.51 2.28
CA ARG A 472 5.73 -10.75 1.65
C ARG A 472 6.77 -11.47 0.80
N ARG A 473 7.84 -10.78 0.37
CA ARG A 473 8.99 -11.43 -0.27
C ARG A 473 9.72 -12.34 0.72
N THR A 474 9.89 -11.87 1.95
CA THR A 474 10.62 -12.60 3.02
C THR A 474 9.72 -13.60 3.74
N TYR A 475 8.47 -13.20 3.97
CA TYR A 475 7.42 -13.99 4.65
C TYR A 475 6.16 -14.04 3.79
N PRO A 476 6.09 -14.96 2.81
CA PRO A 476 4.93 -15.07 1.92
C PRO A 476 3.61 -15.44 2.61
N ASN A 477 3.64 -15.85 3.87
CA ASN A 477 2.44 -16.07 4.68
C ASN A 477 1.74 -14.77 5.11
N MET A 478 2.38 -13.60 4.98
CA MET A 478 1.72 -12.30 5.11
C MET A 478 1.01 -11.99 3.79
N MET A 479 -0.28 -12.35 3.71
CA MET A 479 -1.03 -12.35 2.45
C MET A 479 -1.56 -10.96 2.10
N THR A 480 -2.34 -10.36 2.99
CA THR A 480 -3.04 -9.11 2.72
C THR A 480 -3.20 -8.26 3.97
N ARG A 481 -3.44 -6.98 3.77
CA ARG A 481 -3.70 -6.00 4.85
C ARG A 481 -4.78 -5.04 4.40
N GLU A 482 -5.62 -4.60 5.34
CA GLU A 482 -6.55 -3.51 5.08
C GLU A 482 -5.80 -2.18 4.86
N GLY A 483 -5.59 -1.39 5.87
CA GLY A 483 -4.88 -0.11 5.87
C GLY A 483 -5.45 0.93 4.89
N ALA A 484 -6.76 0.94 4.72
CA ALA A 484 -7.51 1.89 3.92
C ALA A 484 -8.99 1.87 4.32
N ARG A 485 -9.74 2.91 3.95
CA ARG A 485 -11.18 2.94 4.09
C ARG A 485 -11.80 1.89 3.15
N GLY A 486 -12.25 0.76 3.71
CA GLY A 486 -12.77 -0.40 3.01
C GLY A 486 -14.28 -0.33 2.73
N GLN A 487 -14.83 -1.47 2.29
CA GLN A 487 -16.25 -1.62 1.95
C GLN A 487 -17.19 -1.41 3.15
N GLU A 488 -16.76 -1.68 4.36
CA GLU A 488 -17.56 -1.54 5.58
C GLU A 488 -18.11 -0.12 5.79
N TYR A 489 -17.35 0.90 5.36
CA TYR A 489 -17.80 2.30 5.41
C TYR A 489 -19.04 2.58 4.54
N ASN A 490 -19.34 1.71 3.59
CA ASN A 490 -20.59 1.75 2.84
C ASN A 490 -21.81 1.32 3.68
N ALA A 491 -21.59 0.61 4.79
CA ALA A 491 -22.66 0.26 5.74
C ALA A 491 -22.97 1.39 6.73
N TRP A 492 -21.96 2.15 7.17
CA TRP A 492 -22.10 3.09 8.29
C TRP A 492 -21.26 4.38 8.19
N GLY A 493 -20.57 4.63 7.10
CA GLY A 493 -19.80 5.85 6.89
C GLY A 493 -20.65 7.12 6.93
N GLY A 494 -20.23 8.11 7.74
CA GLY A 494 -20.98 9.34 7.98
C GLY A 494 -21.24 10.21 6.75
N GLU A 495 -20.39 10.07 5.72
CA GLU A 495 -20.51 10.78 4.44
C GLU A 495 -21.36 10.01 3.41
N GLY A 496 -22.15 9.04 3.85
CA GLY A 496 -23.03 8.23 2.99
C GLY A 496 -22.32 7.07 2.28
N GLY A 497 -21.14 6.66 2.73
CA GLY A 497 -20.32 5.59 2.16
C GLY A 497 -19.11 6.11 1.38
N ASN A 498 -18.47 5.22 0.63
CA ASN A 498 -17.32 5.58 -0.21
C ASN A 498 -17.82 6.21 -1.53
N PRO A 499 -17.31 7.37 -1.95
CA PRO A 499 -17.67 7.94 -3.25
C PRO A 499 -17.07 7.08 -4.39
N PRO A 500 -17.66 7.09 -5.59
CA PRO A 500 -17.21 6.27 -6.71
C PRO A 500 -15.74 6.47 -7.13
N GLU A 501 -15.18 7.67 -6.92
CA GLU A 501 -13.76 7.95 -7.20
C GLU A 501 -12.80 7.23 -6.25
N HIS A 502 -13.27 6.81 -5.07
CA HIS A 502 -12.40 6.27 -4.02
C HIS A 502 -11.58 5.06 -4.48
N GLU A 503 -12.21 4.08 -5.12
CA GLU A 503 -11.52 2.87 -5.57
C GLU A 503 -10.54 3.18 -6.72
N THR A 504 -10.79 4.21 -7.53
CA THR A 504 -9.86 4.64 -8.59
C THR A 504 -8.63 5.35 -8.01
N ILE A 505 -8.76 6.00 -6.84
CA ILE A 505 -7.62 6.58 -6.10
C ILE A 505 -6.82 5.47 -5.41
N LEU A 506 -7.48 4.52 -4.73
CA LEU A 506 -6.81 3.43 -4.00
C LEU A 506 -5.86 2.62 -4.89
N PHE A 507 -6.21 2.43 -6.15
CA PHE A 507 -5.39 1.69 -7.12
C PHE A 507 -4.01 2.31 -7.36
N PHE A 508 -3.91 3.63 -7.32
CA PHE A 508 -2.68 4.40 -7.56
C PHE A 508 -2.04 4.97 -6.28
N THR A 509 -2.57 4.62 -5.13
CA THR A 509 -2.08 5.10 -3.81
C THR A 509 -1.85 3.92 -2.88
N ARG A 510 -2.85 3.49 -2.11
CA ARG A 510 -2.75 2.43 -1.10
C ARG A 510 -2.23 1.11 -1.69
N LEU A 511 -2.68 0.70 -2.87
CA LEU A 511 -2.26 -0.56 -3.51
C LEU A 511 -0.78 -0.59 -3.92
N LEU A 512 -0.12 0.57 -4.05
CA LEU A 512 1.32 0.64 -4.34
C LEU A 512 2.18 0.13 -3.18
N ALA A 513 1.63 0.08 -1.97
CA ALA A 513 2.27 -0.56 -0.82
C ALA A 513 2.20 -2.10 -0.88
N GLY A 514 1.15 -2.65 -1.50
CA GLY A 514 0.92 -4.09 -1.60
C GLY A 514 -0.56 -4.48 -1.56
N PRO A 515 -0.89 -5.78 -1.53
CA PRO A 515 -2.26 -6.29 -1.51
C PRO A 515 -3.13 -5.64 -0.45
N MET A 516 -4.42 -5.49 -0.75
CA MET A 516 -5.38 -4.84 0.14
C MET A 516 -6.66 -5.66 0.30
N ASP A 517 -7.05 -5.95 1.55
CA ASP A 517 -8.35 -6.52 1.86
C ASP A 517 -9.43 -5.42 1.86
N PHE A 518 -9.99 -5.14 0.68
CA PHE A 518 -11.05 -4.13 0.47
C PHE A 518 -12.46 -4.69 0.73
N THR A 519 -12.62 -5.99 0.69
CA THR A 519 -13.90 -6.70 0.88
C THR A 519 -14.98 -6.36 -0.15
N PRO A 520 -14.73 -6.50 -1.48
CA PRO A 520 -15.71 -6.19 -2.53
C PRO A 520 -16.80 -7.25 -2.65
N GLY A 521 -17.75 -7.01 -3.56
CA GLY A 521 -18.72 -8.01 -4.01
C GLY A 521 -20.10 -7.90 -3.38
N ILE A 522 -20.47 -6.75 -2.85
CA ILE A 522 -21.83 -6.52 -2.36
C ILE A 522 -22.80 -6.45 -3.52
N PHE A 523 -23.83 -7.32 -3.52
CA PHE A 523 -24.90 -7.39 -4.49
C PHE A 523 -26.16 -6.67 -4.01
N ASP A 524 -26.44 -6.70 -2.71
CA ASP A 524 -27.45 -5.83 -2.09
C ASP A 524 -26.91 -4.39 -1.97
N ILE A 525 -26.67 -3.76 -3.13
CA ILE A 525 -26.11 -2.40 -3.27
C ILE A 525 -26.85 -1.36 -2.42
N LEU A 526 -28.15 -1.52 -2.27
CA LEU A 526 -29.01 -0.59 -1.54
C LEU A 526 -29.18 -0.97 -0.06
N ILE A 527 -28.53 -2.04 0.38
CA ILE A 527 -28.55 -2.55 1.76
C ILE A 527 -30.00 -2.73 2.27
N GLU A 528 -30.84 -3.31 1.43
CA GLU A 528 -32.26 -3.50 1.73
C GLU A 528 -32.48 -4.50 2.86
N ARG A 529 -31.70 -5.58 2.89
CA ARG A 529 -31.80 -6.61 3.95
C ARG A 529 -31.50 -6.07 5.34
N GLY A 530 -30.57 -5.13 5.47
CA GLY A 530 -30.23 -4.53 6.77
C GLY A 530 -31.33 -3.64 7.34
N THR A 531 -32.10 -2.99 6.48
CA THR A 531 -33.08 -1.96 6.85
C THR A 531 -34.52 -2.36 6.58
N GLY A 532 -34.77 -3.43 5.82
CA GLY A 532 -36.09 -3.83 5.33
C GLY A 532 -36.64 -2.93 4.21
N ARG A 533 -35.85 -1.99 3.69
CA ARG A 533 -36.12 -1.13 2.55
C ARG A 533 -34.79 -0.70 1.87
N PRO A 534 -34.82 -0.28 0.60
CA PRO A 534 -33.66 0.35 -0.02
C PRO A 534 -33.24 1.62 0.76
N ARG A 535 -31.94 1.75 1.03
CA ARG A 535 -31.39 2.98 1.62
C ARG A 535 -31.43 4.14 0.64
N ARG A 536 -31.71 5.33 1.14
CA ARG A 536 -31.76 6.55 0.34
C ARG A 536 -30.35 7.02 -0.06
N PRO A 537 -30.24 7.92 -1.05
CA PRO A 537 -28.94 8.45 -1.51
C PRO A 537 -28.10 9.14 -0.41
N GLU A 538 -28.76 9.76 0.57
CA GLU A 538 -28.13 10.45 1.70
C GLU A 538 -27.71 9.50 2.84
N GLU A 539 -28.19 8.26 2.82
CA GLU A 539 -27.82 7.24 3.79
C GLU A 539 -26.53 6.50 3.33
N ALA A 540 -25.78 5.92 4.28
CA ALA A 540 -24.64 5.07 3.95
C ALA A 540 -25.10 3.85 3.14
N ARG A 541 -24.60 3.69 1.93
CA ARG A 541 -24.85 2.59 1.00
C ARG A 541 -23.68 2.39 0.06
N VAL A 542 -23.66 1.28 -0.65
CA VAL A 542 -22.65 1.04 -1.69
C VAL A 542 -22.89 2.01 -2.85
N ARG A 543 -21.93 2.86 -3.14
CA ARG A 543 -22.02 3.90 -4.18
C ARG A 543 -21.34 3.50 -5.47
N THR A 544 -21.65 2.30 -5.95
CA THR A 544 -21.18 1.76 -7.22
C THR A 544 -22.33 1.14 -7.99
N THR A 545 -22.14 0.86 -9.28
CA THR A 545 -22.99 -0.11 -9.96
C THR A 545 -22.60 -1.54 -9.55
N LEU A 546 -23.48 -2.51 -9.79
CA LEU A 546 -23.17 -3.93 -9.56
C LEU A 546 -22.02 -4.43 -10.46
N ALA A 547 -21.94 -3.96 -11.71
CA ALA A 547 -20.84 -4.31 -12.61
C ALA A 547 -19.48 -3.80 -12.09
N LYS A 548 -19.44 -2.65 -11.41
CA LYS A 548 -18.22 -2.17 -10.75
C LYS A 548 -17.81 -3.09 -9.60
N GLN A 549 -18.73 -3.60 -8.77
CA GLN A 549 -18.41 -4.56 -7.71
C GLN A 549 -17.74 -5.83 -8.27
N LEU A 550 -18.13 -6.29 -9.45
CA LEU A 550 -17.45 -7.40 -10.14
C LEU A 550 -16.05 -7.00 -10.61
N ALA A 551 -15.89 -5.81 -11.19
CA ALA A 551 -14.62 -5.33 -11.72
C ALA A 551 -13.55 -5.14 -10.61
N LEU A 552 -13.98 -4.83 -9.38
CA LEU A 552 -13.07 -4.66 -8.23
C LEU A 552 -12.24 -5.92 -7.93
N TYR A 553 -12.73 -7.12 -8.24
CA TYR A 553 -11.94 -8.37 -8.08
C TYR A 553 -10.68 -8.41 -8.95
N VAL A 554 -10.67 -7.67 -10.05
CA VAL A 554 -9.50 -7.56 -10.94
C VAL A 554 -8.70 -6.31 -10.62
N VAL A 555 -9.36 -5.21 -10.25
CA VAL A 555 -8.71 -3.91 -10.01
C VAL A 555 -8.01 -3.89 -8.66
N LEU A 556 -8.73 -4.15 -7.56
CA LEU A 556 -8.18 -4.11 -6.20
C LEU A 556 -7.66 -5.50 -5.81
N TYR A 557 -6.36 -5.68 -5.93
CA TYR A 557 -5.72 -6.97 -5.71
C TYR A 557 -5.64 -7.36 -4.23
N SER A 558 -6.12 -8.56 -3.94
CA SER A 558 -5.85 -9.30 -2.71
C SER A 558 -5.69 -10.80 -3.00
N PRO A 559 -4.71 -11.51 -2.46
CA PRO A 559 -4.61 -12.97 -2.57
C PRO A 559 -5.60 -13.70 -1.65
N LEU A 560 -6.10 -13.03 -0.62
CA LEU A 560 -7.29 -13.41 0.14
C LEU A 560 -8.38 -12.40 -0.22
N GLN A 561 -9.30 -12.76 -1.12
CA GLN A 561 -10.27 -11.85 -1.71
C GLN A 561 -11.68 -12.21 -1.26
N MET A 562 -12.31 -11.33 -0.53
CA MET A 562 -13.65 -11.58 0.02
C MET A 562 -14.74 -11.50 -1.05
N ALA A 563 -15.72 -12.40 -0.99
CA ALA A 563 -17.06 -12.21 -1.52
C ALA A 563 -17.94 -11.78 -0.34
N ALA A 564 -18.06 -10.45 -0.17
CA ALA A 564 -18.37 -9.86 1.12
C ALA A 564 -19.86 -9.91 1.51
N ASP A 565 -20.76 -10.12 0.55
CA ASP A 565 -22.21 -10.10 0.82
C ASP A 565 -22.70 -11.39 1.51
N LEU A 566 -23.92 -11.32 1.99
CA LEU A 566 -24.63 -12.49 2.55
C LEU A 566 -24.85 -13.55 1.46
N PRO A 567 -24.72 -14.86 1.77
CA PRO A 567 -24.91 -15.93 0.80
C PRO A 567 -26.21 -15.81 -0.02
N GLU A 568 -27.32 -15.45 0.61
CA GLU A 568 -28.62 -15.33 -0.01
C GLU A 568 -28.74 -14.20 -1.04
N ASN A 569 -27.84 -13.20 -1.02
CA ASN A 569 -27.81 -12.13 -2.00
C ASN A 569 -27.15 -12.54 -3.32
N TYR A 570 -26.36 -13.62 -3.29
CA TYR A 570 -25.75 -14.22 -4.49
C TYR A 570 -26.65 -15.25 -5.15
N GLU A 571 -27.65 -15.79 -4.45
CA GLU A 571 -28.55 -16.80 -4.99
C GLU A 571 -29.33 -16.27 -6.20
N HIS A 572 -29.39 -17.10 -7.26
CA HIS A 572 -30.06 -16.78 -8.52
C HIS A 572 -29.52 -15.53 -9.26
N GLN A 573 -28.32 -15.04 -8.91
CA GLN A 573 -27.70 -13.89 -9.57
C GLN A 573 -26.73 -14.37 -10.69
N PRO A 574 -27.10 -14.20 -12.00
CA PRO A 574 -26.21 -14.63 -13.09
C PRO A 574 -24.83 -13.96 -13.06
N ALA A 575 -24.75 -12.73 -12.56
CA ALA A 575 -23.51 -11.96 -12.43
C ALA A 575 -22.53 -12.59 -11.42
N PHE A 576 -23.00 -13.37 -10.45
CA PHE A 576 -22.17 -14.06 -9.47
C PHE A 576 -21.22 -15.08 -10.14
N GLN A 577 -21.54 -15.55 -11.36
CA GLN A 577 -20.64 -16.42 -12.10
C GLN A 577 -19.25 -15.80 -12.31
N PHE A 578 -19.13 -14.47 -12.44
CA PHE A 578 -17.83 -13.82 -12.55
C PHE A 578 -17.00 -14.01 -11.27
N ILE A 579 -17.61 -13.82 -10.08
CA ILE A 579 -16.92 -14.01 -8.79
C ILE A 579 -16.49 -15.47 -8.61
N ARG A 580 -17.30 -16.43 -9.08
CA ARG A 580 -16.94 -17.86 -9.06
C ARG A 580 -15.72 -18.16 -9.93
N ASP A 581 -15.60 -17.51 -11.09
CA ASP A 581 -14.58 -17.77 -12.10
C ASP A 581 -13.26 -17.01 -11.89
N VAL A 582 -13.29 -15.78 -11.35
CA VAL A 582 -12.10 -14.93 -11.24
C VAL A 582 -11.10 -15.52 -10.24
N PRO A 583 -9.81 -15.68 -10.61
CA PRO A 583 -8.76 -16.12 -9.69
C PRO A 583 -8.27 -14.94 -8.84
N VAL A 584 -7.45 -15.26 -7.85
CA VAL A 584 -6.83 -14.28 -6.93
C VAL A 584 -5.29 -14.36 -6.93
N ASP A 585 -4.73 -15.07 -7.89
CA ASP A 585 -3.28 -15.15 -8.09
C ASP A 585 -2.93 -15.01 -9.57
N TRP A 586 -1.95 -14.19 -9.88
CA TRP A 586 -1.71 -13.71 -11.23
C TRP A 586 -0.29 -13.97 -11.69
N ASP A 587 -0.17 -14.32 -12.96
CA ASP A 587 1.12 -14.45 -13.63
C ASP A 587 1.63 -13.11 -14.17
N THR A 588 0.72 -12.29 -14.68
CA THR A 588 1.02 -11.01 -15.34
C THR A 588 -0.07 -9.99 -15.08
N THR A 589 0.32 -8.76 -14.78
CA THR A 589 -0.56 -7.60 -14.68
C THR A 589 -0.17 -6.56 -15.72
N ARG A 590 -1.15 -5.98 -16.42
CA ARG A 590 -0.99 -4.86 -17.36
C ARG A 590 -2.05 -3.80 -17.10
N VAL A 591 -1.63 -2.61 -16.74
CA VAL A 591 -2.53 -1.46 -16.67
C VAL A 591 -2.65 -0.87 -18.06
N LEU A 592 -3.84 -0.95 -18.65
CA LEU A 592 -4.10 -0.58 -20.04
C LEU A 592 -4.42 0.90 -20.17
N GLU A 593 -5.24 1.41 -19.25
CA GLU A 593 -5.62 2.83 -19.16
C GLU A 593 -5.76 3.19 -17.69
N GLY A 594 -5.48 4.44 -17.31
CA GLY A 594 -5.66 4.89 -15.94
C GLY A 594 -5.33 6.35 -15.72
N LYS A 595 -6.14 6.98 -14.87
CA LYS A 595 -5.94 8.33 -14.36
C LYS A 595 -6.40 8.35 -12.90
N ILE A 596 -5.55 8.87 -12.04
CA ILE A 596 -5.77 8.85 -10.59
C ILE A 596 -7.04 9.65 -10.24
N GLY A 597 -7.99 9.00 -9.56
CA GLY A 597 -9.26 9.59 -9.20
C GLY A 597 -10.35 9.48 -10.26
N ASP A 598 -9.99 9.20 -11.51
CA ASP A 598 -10.95 9.21 -12.62
C ASP A 598 -11.34 7.77 -13.05
N TYR A 599 -10.35 6.96 -13.46
CA TYR A 599 -10.62 5.61 -14.00
C TYR A 599 -9.41 4.70 -13.98
N VAL A 600 -9.70 3.39 -14.07
CA VAL A 600 -8.72 2.31 -14.21
C VAL A 600 -9.22 1.27 -15.20
N VAL A 601 -8.34 0.81 -16.09
CA VAL A 601 -8.53 -0.40 -16.90
C VAL A 601 -7.30 -1.28 -16.77
N VAL A 602 -7.45 -2.46 -16.18
CA VAL A 602 -6.35 -3.40 -15.93
C VAL A 602 -6.67 -4.78 -16.47
N ALA A 603 -5.68 -5.44 -17.07
CA ALA A 603 -5.73 -6.83 -17.53
C ALA A 603 -4.74 -7.68 -16.72
N ARG A 604 -5.21 -8.84 -16.25
CA ARG A 604 -4.40 -9.81 -15.49
C ARG A 604 -4.51 -11.19 -16.09
N ARG A 605 -3.39 -11.88 -16.19
CA ARG A 605 -3.37 -13.28 -16.61
C ARG A 605 -3.36 -14.18 -15.39
N GLU A 606 -4.24 -15.18 -15.39
CA GLU A 606 -4.31 -16.24 -14.39
C GLU A 606 -2.96 -16.94 -14.21
N ARG A 607 -2.55 -17.18 -12.97
CA ARG A 607 -1.34 -17.96 -12.68
C ARG A 607 -1.50 -19.41 -13.13
N ASN A 608 -0.49 -19.92 -13.83
CA ASN A 608 -0.47 -21.26 -14.40
C ASN A 608 -1.65 -21.56 -15.36
N GLY A 609 -2.35 -20.51 -15.81
CA GLY A 609 -3.47 -20.57 -16.72
C GLY A 609 -3.24 -19.74 -17.98
N GLU A 610 -4.24 -19.80 -18.89
CA GLU A 610 -4.21 -19.07 -20.15
C GLU A 610 -5.30 -18.01 -20.25
N SER A 611 -6.19 -17.95 -19.23
CA SER A 611 -7.26 -16.98 -19.18
C SER A 611 -6.74 -15.62 -18.77
N TRP A 612 -7.33 -14.58 -19.35
CA TRP A 612 -7.13 -13.20 -18.94
C TRP A 612 -8.41 -12.65 -18.33
N TYR A 613 -8.24 -11.73 -17.39
CA TYR A 613 -9.33 -11.02 -16.76
C TYR A 613 -9.09 -9.53 -16.89
N VAL A 614 -10.12 -8.78 -17.33
CA VAL A 614 -10.06 -7.34 -17.46
C VAL A 614 -11.05 -6.74 -16.48
N GLY A 615 -10.58 -5.82 -15.65
CA GLY A 615 -11.40 -4.97 -14.79
C GLY A 615 -11.31 -3.52 -15.25
N ALA A 616 -12.46 -2.87 -15.41
CA ALA A 616 -12.55 -1.46 -15.71
C ALA A 616 -13.51 -0.79 -14.73
N ILE A 617 -13.09 0.33 -14.14
CA ILE A 617 -13.90 1.14 -13.20
C ILE A 617 -13.76 2.62 -13.49
N THR A 618 -14.77 3.40 -13.12
CA THR A 618 -14.78 4.85 -13.26
C THR A 618 -15.33 5.52 -11.99
N ASP A 619 -15.07 6.81 -11.86
CA ASP A 619 -15.64 7.72 -10.87
C ASP A 619 -17.13 8.05 -11.16
N GLU A 620 -17.61 9.19 -10.70
CA GLU A 620 -18.98 9.68 -10.89
C GLU A 620 -19.34 9.93 -12.36
N GLU A 621 -18.34 9.99 -13.26
CA GLU A 621 -18.52 10.26 -14.68
C GLU A 621 -18.52 8.99 -15.51
N GLY A 622 -19.48 8.87 -16.44
CA GLY A 622 -19.49 7.78 -17.41
C GLY A 622 -18.37 7.91 -18.45
N ARG A 623 -17.74 6.78 -18.83
CA ARG A 623 -16.62 6.78 -19.79
C ARG A 623 -16.71 5.63 -20.79
N SER A 624 -15.94 5.78 -21.87
CA SER A 624 -15.77 4.68 -22.81
C SER A 624 -14.33 4.58 -23.32
N PHE A 625 -13.86 3.35 -23.52
CA PHE A 625 -12.50 3.04 -23.97
C PHE A 625 -12.54 2.04 -25.12
N ASP A 626 -11.63 2.20 -26.08
CA ASP A 626 -11.33 1.17 -27.09
C ASP A 626 -10.02 0.47 -26.72
N VAL A 627 -10.12 -0.68 -26.11
CA VAL A 627 -8.98 -1.42 -25.56
C VAL A 627 -8.45 -2.44 -26.57
N PRO A 628 -7.18 -2.33 -27.00
CA PRO A 628 -6.57 -3.36 -27.85
C PRO A 628 -6.27 -4.61 -27.03
N LEU A 629 -6.54 -5.79 -27.59
CA LEU A 629 -6.26 -7.08 -26.96
C LEU A 629 -4.89 -7.66 -27.37
N SER A 630 -3.92 -6.81 -27.70
CA SER A 630 -2.56 -7.20 -28.12
C SER A 630 -1.77 -8.00 -27.07
N PHE A 631 -2.27 -8.08 -25.83
CA PHE A 631 -1.73 -8.92 -24.78
C PHE A 631 -2.10 -10.40 -24.91
N LEU A 632 -3.08 -10.76 -25.76
CA LEU A 632 -3.43 -12.13 -26.08
C LEU A 632 -2.40 -12.76 -27.03
N SER A 633 -2.28 -14.09 -26.99
CA SER A 633 -1.35 -14.82 -27.87
C SER A 633 -1.76 -14.68 -29.35
N PRO A 634 -0.84 -14.27 -30.23
CA PRO A 634 -1.13 -14.20 -31.68
C PRO A 634 -1.57 -15.54 -32.28
N GLY A 635 -2.45 -15.49 -33.28
CA GLY A 635 -2.95 -16.67 -33.99
C GLY A 635 -3.97 -17.52 -33.24
N ARG A 636 -4.29 -17.17 -31.99
CA ARG A 636 -5.23 -17.90 -31.14
C ARG A 636 -6.58 -17.20 -31.05
N ARG A 637 -7.67 -17.98 -31.02
CA ARG A 637 -9.04 -17.51 -30.80
C ARG A 637 -9.40 -17.61 -29.32
N TYR A 638 -10.16 -16.63 -28.83
CA TYR A 638 -10.65 -16.56 -27.46
C TYR A 638 -12.13 -16.22 -27.44
N VAL A 639 -12.76 -16.46 -26.30
CA VAL A 639 -14.11 -16.00 -25.97
C VAL A 639 -13.99 -15.01 -24.80
N ALA A 640 -14.44 -13.78 -25.02
CA ALA A 640 -14.63 -12.78 -23.97
C ALA A 640 -16.06 -12.92 -23.40
N GLU A 641 -16.17 -13.22 -22.11
CA GLU A 641 -17.40 -13.22 -21.32
C GLU A 641 -17.46 -11.90 -20.58
N ILE A 642 -18.41 -11.07 -20.91
CA ILE A 642 -18.46 -9.65 -20.55
C ILE A 642 -19.62 -9.42 -19.57
N TYR A 643 -19.32 -8.80 -18.44
CA TYR A 643 -20.26 -8.34 -17.41
C TYR A 643 -20.11 -6.82 -17.32
N ALA A 644 -21.02 -6.11 -17.97
CA ALA A 644 -20.98 -4.65 -18.10
C ALA A 644 -22.18 -3.99 -17.42
N ASP A 645 -22.08 -2.69 -17.17
CA ASP A 645 -23.22 -1.89 -16.81
C ASP A 645 -24.35 -2.06 -17.82
N GLY A 646 -25.55 -2.35 -17.33
CA GLY A 646 -26.76 -2.50 -18.16
C GLY A 646 -27.32 -1.16 -18.64
N PRO A 647 -28.32 -1.19 -19.52
CA PRO A 647 -28.96 0.04 -20.02
C PRO A 647 -29.49 0.93 -18.88
N GLY A 648 -29.10 2.21 -18.89
CA GLY A 648 -29.52 3.19 -17.88
C GLY A 648 -28.88 2.99 -16.50
N ALA A 649 -27.84 2.17 -16.39
CA ALA A 649 -27.11 2.00 -15.12
C ALA A 649 -26.51 3.33 -14.64
N HIS A 650 -26.57 3.56 -13.34
CA HIS A 650 -26.03 4.76 -12.67
C HIS A 650 -25.92 4.48 -11.17
N TRP A 651 -24.75 4.73 -10.60
CA TRP A 651 -24.45 4.42 -9.19
C TRP A 651 -25.47 4.99 -8.19
N LEU A 652 -26.04 6.16 -8.49
CA LEU A 652 -26.96 6.85 -7.58
C LEU A 652 -28.43 6.42 -7.77
N THR A 653 -28.91 6.34 -9.01
CA THR A 653 -30.32 6.23 -9.34
C THR A 653 -30.74 4.85 -9.83
N ASN A 654 -29.82 4.06 -10.41
CA ASN A 654 -30.11 2.76 -11.00
C ASN A 654 -28.87 1.83 -10.98
N PRO A 655 -28.39 1.37 -9.81
CA PRO A 655 -27.09 0.68 -9.71
C PRO A 655 -27.11 -0.81 -10.11
N LEU A 656 -28.28 -1.43 -10.20
CA LEU A 656 -28.40 -2.90 -10.30
C LEU A 656 -28.25 -3.50 -11.70
N PRO A 657 -28.59 -2.81 -12.84
CA PRO A 657 -28.58 -3.44 -14.15
C PRO A 657 -27.18 -3.91 -14.56
N VAL A 658 -27.05 -5.21 -14.90
CA VAL A 658 -25.87 -5.82 -15.49
C VAL A 658 -26.24 -6.47 -16.83
N ALA A 659 -25.49 -6.14 -17.87
CA ALA A 659 -25.60 -6.77 -19.18
C ALA A 659 -24.51 -7.85 -19.32
N ILE A 660 -24.91 -9.11 -19.54
CA ILE A 660 -24.00 -10.24 -19.72
C ILE A 660 -24.00 -10.65 -21.20
N SER A 661 -22.81 -10.70 -21.80
CA SER A 661 -22.67 -11.07 -23.21
C SER A 661 -21.38 -11.88 -23.47
N ARG A 662 -21.31 -12.50 -24.64
CA ARG A 662 -20.12 -13.25 -25.10
C ARG A 662 -19.70 -12.79 -26.49
N ARG A 663 -18.41 -12.67 -26.71
CA ARG A 663 -17.83 -12.24 -27.98
C ARG A 663 -16.58 -13.06 -28.33
N ALA A 664 -16.48 -13.51 -29.56
CA ALA A 664 -15.22 -14.09 -30.07
C ALA A 664 -14.19 -12.97 -30.30
N VAL A 665 -12.96 -13.18 -29.85
CA VAL A 665 -11.89 -12.20 -29.94
C VAL A 665 -10.54 -12.87 -30.24
N THR A 666 -9.58 -12.06 -30.72
CA THR A 666 -8.19 -12.44 -30.98
C THR A 666 -7.26 -11.33 -30.51
N ALA A 667 -5.94 -11.51 -30.61
CA ALA A 667 -4.95 -10.47 -30.33
C ALA A 667 -5.11 -9.21 -31.20
N HIS A 668 -5.78 -9.31 -32.36
CA HIS A 668 -6.05 -8.16 -33.25
C HIS A 668 -7.37 -7.45 -32.93
N SER A 669 -8.17 -8.00 -32.03
CA SER A 669 -9.45 -7.41 -31.65
C SER A 669 -9.26 -6.20 -30.75
N ARG A 670 -10.26 -5.31 -30.80
CA ARG A 670 -10.45 -4.24 -29.84
C ARG A 670 -11.79 -4.45 -29.12
N LEU A 671 -11.82 -4.22 -27.84
CA LEU A 671 -13.06 -4.22 -27.05
C LEU A 671 -13.44 -2.78 -26.73
N ARG A 672 -14.67 -2.43 -27.08
CA ARG A 672 -15.31 -1.21 -26.63
C ARG A 672 -15.83 -1.45 -25.22
N LEU A 673 -15.25 -0.73 -24.23
CA LEU A 673 -15.74 -0.69 -22.86
C LEU A 673 -16.63 0.55 -22.71
N ILE A 674 -17.79 0.38 -22.10
CA ILE A 674 -18.73 1.49 -21.80
C ILE A 674 -19.04 1.38 -20.31
N LEU A 675 -18.65 2.36 -19.56
CA LEU A 675 -18.83 2.44 -18.11
C LEU A 675 -19.88 3.51 -17.82
N ALA A 676 -20.89 3.15 -17.06
CA ALA A 676 -21.87 4.10 -16.54
C ALA A 676 -21.22 5.01 -15.46
N PRO A 677 -21.84 6.13 -15.10
CA PRO A 677 -21.42 6.90 -13.93
C PRO A 677 -21.31 6.01 -12.68
N GLY A 678 -20.16 6.02 -11.98
CA GLY A 678 -19.84 5.15 -10.85
C GLY A 678 -19.81 3.66 -11.21
N GLY A 679 -19.65 3.37 -12.48
CA GLY A 679 -19.81 2.04 -13.04
C GLY A 679 -18.53 1.29 -13.30
N GLY A 680 -18.70 0.11 -13.91
CA GLY A 680 -17.59 -0.76 -14.24
C GLY A 680 -17.92 -1.84 -15.26
N GLN A 681 -16.87 -2.57 -15.62
CA GLN A 681 -16.99 -3.72 -16.52
C GLN A 681 -15.97 -4.78 -16.14
N ALA A 682 -16.45 -6.01 -15.93
CA ALA A 682 -15.62 -7.16 -15.65
C ALA A 682 -15.66 -8.12 -16.85
N ILE A 683 -14.50 -8.63 -17.28
CA ILE A 683 -14.42 -9.50 -18.47
C ILE A 683 -13.49 -10.68 -18.17
N ARG A 684 -13.96 -11.88 -18.47
CA ARG A 684 -13.13 -13.08 -18.56
C ARG A 684 -12.83 -13.38 -20.03
N ILE A 685 -11.56 -13.52 -20.41
CA ILE A 685 -11.13 -13.87 -21.77
C ILE A 685 -10.43 -15.22 -21.70
N ARG A 686 -11.09 -16.27 -22.16
CA ARG A 686 -10.55 -17.65 -22.16
C ARG A 686 -10.31 -18.17 -23.56
N PRO A 687 -9.34 -19.09 -23.76
CA PRO A 687 -9.16 -19.75 -25.03
C PRO A 687 -10.47 -20.35 -25.55
N ALA A 688 -10.77 -20.17 -26.85
CA ALA A 688 -11.85 -20.90 -27.49
C ALA A 688 -11.46 -22.38 -27.57
N ARG A 689 -12.40 -23.24 -27.21
CA ARG A 689 -12.24 -24.72 -27.39
C ARG A 689 -12.26 -25.09 -28.83
#